data_ec0dab4497d938536e64fdc5bbe9de77
#
_entry.id   ec0dab4497d938536e64fdc5bbe9de77
#
_cell.length_a   1.000
_cell.length_b   1.000
_cell.length_c   1.000
_cell.angle_alpha   90.00
_cell.angle_beta   90.00
_cell.angle_gamma   90.00
#
_symmetry.space_group_name_H-M   'P 1'
#
loop_
_entity.id
_entity.type
_entity.pdbx_description
1 polymer ?
#
loop_
_entity_poly.entity_id
_entity_poly.type
_entity_poly.pdbx_seq_one_letter_code
_entity_poly.pdbx_strand_id
1 'polypeptide(L)'
;MAKNQSGKFDILQLLSPIILIGYLCLGFVPNLQAVDKIAPQWVGMTLINLVSLIIFISQRKLIKQTISKVTTPYLSLFYLGFIFWAGLSYFYAINSTEALVNITRQVNVLFMFLSMAVLLCNLNNKARFISWTLSIILSIEIYAVLVDAIEMINTNGIIVPNSMKGVTANRNITAFSIAIKIPFVLYLIELLKKKSFKVLLTTIVFLALLSLSMIQSRASFIGVGLIVVGYSILQTVIYIKQSRSKKTLLSLGYILLPLFLAIAVNQIVIAGKGADAVSRAATISLSTNDGSINQRLRYYTDVLTHISSNPIFGTGLGNWKLKSIDYDSKDIKGYVVPYHAHSDFIQLGAELGIIGFLLYLGIFLWAVYYVFIYIRHSKSSIEEKTFVFLLLVALGVYSIDANLNFPIARPQVLVVWAAIIALILIYYQNHKQADKPIKTKPFLTPVFLSLAFVCLVPSLYITNKVYKSLKGQMFLLQDFNSNKFNLPLNQVDTVVPDIPNITVTTIPINSVKARYYVNAKQYDKALALLDKGTKANPYLFYSEILKSQIFQEQGKLDSAKVYARKAFFGLPNNDLHSSRYLNLINLTRDRKALEEAFTLLTDKNKLNNWKNYLIIASGLYPPKDKNLVERAKRATELFPSNEEIKALYRQIAVGQVGVNAAASFSAKGLDYFNVQDYTNAAIEFEKALETNPLDYAHFENAATANYLIGNLEKALEQINVVIEELNPLNGKCEYIKALIFIRMGDPVGACPLLFTSRDSGYSQATATFDQYCR
;
A
#
# COMPACT_ATOMS: atom_id res chain seq x y z
N MET A 1 1.86 -68.96 -1.88
CA MET A 1 1.83 -68.62 -3.34
C MET A 1 1.42 -67.16 -3.47
N ALA A 2 2.38 -66.26 -3.59
CA ALA A 2 2.14 -64.85 -3.83
C ALA A 2 1.93 -64.70 -5.36
N LYS A 3 0.71 -64.33 -5.73
CA LYS A 3 0.40 -63.98 -7.13
C LYS A 3 1.19 -62.73 -7.52
N ASN A 4 2.13 -62.86 -8.46
CA ASN A 4 2.76 -61.80 -9.22
C ASN A 4 1.65 -60.86 -9.75
N GLN A 5 1.55 -59.68 -9.13
CA GLN A 5 0.87 -58.57 -9.76
C GLN A 5 1.82 -57.99 -10.84
N SER A 6 1.49 -58.33 -12.07
CA SER A 6 2.09 -57.75 -13.28
C SER A 6 2.28 -56.25 -13.12
N GLY A 7 3.47 -55.74 -13.45
CA GLY A 7 3.90 -54.34 -13.38
C GLY A 7 2.99 -53.39 -14.14
N LYS A 8 1.86 -52.99 -13.56
CA LYS A 8 1.15 -51.78 -13.97
C LYS A 8 1.96 -50.60 -13.48
N PHE A 9 2.58 -49.94 -14.42
CA PHE A 9 3.27 -48.64 -14.18
C PHE A 9 2.31 -47.72 -13.43
N ASP A 10 2.66 -47.37 -12.20
CA ASP A 10 1.83 -46.48 -11.38
C ASP A 10 2.04 -45.03 -11.90
N ILE A 11 1.19 -44.67 -12.87
CA ILE A 11 1.20 -43.31 -13.49
C ILE A 11 1.16 -42.22 -12.41
N LEU A 12 0.45 -42.45 -11.33
CA LEU A 12 0.33 -41.47 -10.25
C LEU A 12 1.69 -41.27 -9.55
N GLN A 13 2.44 -42.36 -9.30
CA GLN A 13 3.75 -42.29 -8.70
C GLN A 13 4.77 -41.55 -9.56
N LEU A 14 4.69 -41.71 -10.90
CA LEU A 14 5.55 -41.00 -11.86
C LEU A 14 5.19 -39.51 -11.97
N LEU A 15 3.90 -39.18 -12.07
CA LEU A 15 3.46 -37.81 -12.33
C LEU A 15 3.40 -36.94 -11.07
N SER A 16 3.26 -37.53 -9.88
CA SER A 16 3.18 -36.76 -8.62
C SER A 16 4.34 -35.79 -8.42
N PRO A 17 5.63 -36.16 -8.57
CA PRO A 17 6.72 -35.20 -8.41
C PRO A 17 6.69 -34.08 -9.46
N ILE A 18 6.33 -34.38 -10.70
CA ILE A 18 6.28 -33.41 -11.79
C ILE A 18 5.22 -32.34 -11.52
N ILE A 19 4.01 -32.76 -11.11
CA ILE A 19 2.92 -31.82 -10.81
C ILE A 19 3.22 -31.00 -9.56
N LEU A 20 3.83 -31.61 -8.53
CA LEU A 20 4.25 -30.87 -7.34
C LEU A 20 5.32 -29.82 -7.65
N ILE A 21 6.31 -30.13 -8.50
CA ILE A 21 7.26 -29.13 -9.00
C ILE A 21 6.53 -28.02 -9.77
N GLY A 22 5.58 -28.40 -10.65
CA GLY A 22 4.77 -27.43 -11.39
C GLY A 22 4.06 -26.43 -10.47
N TYR A 23 3.42 -26.88 -9.38
CA TYR A 23 2.83 -25.99 -8.38
C TYR A 23 3.87 -25.10 -7.72
N LEU A 24 4.98 -25.67 -7.21
CA LEU A 24 5.99 -24.93 -6.49
C LEU A 24 6.71 -23.88 -7.36
N CYS A 25 6.76 -24.10 -8.66
CA CYS A 25 7.35 -23.19 -9.65
C CYS A 25 6.39 -22.09 -10.16
N LEU A 26 5.12 -22.05 -9.73
CA LEU A 26 4.14 -21.04 -10.17
C LEU A 26 4.63 -19.61 -10.00
N GLY A 27 5.45 -19.34 -8.98
CA GLY A 27 6.02 -18.01 -8.73
C GLY A 27 6.91 -17.48 -9.86
N PHE A 28 7.45 -18.35 -10.71
CA PHE A 28 8.32 -17.98 -11.84
C PHE A 28 7.56 -17.68 -13.14
N VAL A 29 6.23 -17.89 -13.17
CA VAL A 29 5.42 -17.52 -14.35
C VAL A 29 5.51 -16.00 -14.52
N PRO A 30 5.97 -15.49 -15.69
CA PRO A 30 6.10 -14.06 -15.94
C PRO A 30 4.74 -13.36 -16.09
N ASN A 31 4.74 -12.03 -16.19
CA ASN A 31 3.50 -11.26 -16.31
C ASN A 31 2.76 -11.42 -17.64
N LEU A 32 3.41 -11.94 -18.68
CA LEU A 32 2.83 -12.16 -20.01
C LEU A 32 2.03 -10.96 -20.53
N GLN A 33 2.60 -9.75 -20.38
CA GLN A 33 2.00 -8.46 -20.76
C GLN A 33 0.76 -8.03 -19.95
N ALA A 34 0.45 -8.66 -18.84
CA ALA A 34 -0.57 -8.16 -17.92
C ALA A 34 0.00 -7.04 -17.01
N VAL A 35 -0.84 -6.10 -16.61
CA VAL A 35 -0.47 -5.05 -15.63
C VAL A 35 -0.06 -5.65 -14.30
N ASP A 36 -0.71 -6.75 -13.90
CA ASP A 36 -0.40 -7.48 -12.66
C ASP A 36 0.37 -8.77 -12.95
N LYS A 37 1.51 -8.96 -12.29
CA LYS A 37 2.38 -10.13 -12.43
C LYS A 37 1.72 -11.45 -11.98
N ILE A 38 0.74 -11.38 -11.08
CA ILE A 38 0.12 -12.58 -10.49
C ILE A 38 -1.02 -13.18 -11.33
N ALA A 39 -1.60 -12.44 -12.28
CA ALA A 39 -2.73 -12.94 -13.06
C ALA A 39 -2.41 -14.21 -13.86
N PRO A 40 -1.30 -14.31 -14.60
CA PRO A 40 -0.92 -15.55 -15.29
C PRO A 40 -0.67 -16.71 -14.31
N GLN A 41 -0.21 -16.43 -13.09
CA GLN A 41 0.02 -17.43 -12.06
C GLN A 41 -1.28 -18.07 -11.57
N TRP A 42 -2.37 -17.30 -11.47
CA TRP A 42 -3.70 -17.85 -11.16
C TRP A 42 -4.24 -18.75 -12.29
N VAL A 43 -4.01 -18.37 -13.55
CA VAL A 43 -4.33 -19.24 -14.70
C VAL A 43 -3.51 -20.53 -14.63
N GLY A 44 -2.19 -20.41 -14.42
CA GLY A 44 -1.30 -21.56 -14.27
C GLY A 44 -1.72 -22.50 -13.13
N MET A 45 -2.09 -21.96 -11.97
CA MET A 45 -2.62 -22.75 -10.85
C MET A 45 -3.87 -23.52 -11.24
N THR A 46 -4.82 -22.86 -11.92
CA THR A 46 -6.06 -23.50 -12.38
C THR A 46 -5.78 -24.62 -13.36
N LEU A 47 -4.84 -24.42 -14.30
CA LEU A 47 -4.45 -25.44 -15.28
C LEU A 47 -3.81 -26.66 -14.59
N ILE A 48 -2.93 -26.45 -13.62
CA ILE A 48 -2.31 -27.57 -12.87
C ILE A 48 -3.36 -28.31 -12.04
N ASN A 49 -4.32 -27.58 -11.42
CA ASN A 49 -5.45 -28.19 -10.73
C ASN A 49 -6.28 -29.09 -11.67
N LEU A 50 -6.57 -28.63 -12.89
CA LEU A 50 -7.30 -29.41 -13.90
C LEU A 50 -6.52 -30.63 -14.39
N VAL A 51 -5.20 -30.49 -14.61
CA VAL A 51 -4.33 -31.64 -14.93
C VAL A 51 -4.35 -32.66 -13.80
N SER A 52 -4.26 -32.22 -12.55
CA SER A 52 -4.39 -33.07 -11.37
C SER A 52 -5.74 -33.79 -11.33
N LEU A 53 -6.82 -33.06 -11.63
CA LEU A 53 -8.19 -33.62 -11.69
C LEU A 53 -8.30 -34.72 -12.75
N ILE A 54 -7.78 -34.49 -13.96
CA ILE A 54 -7.79 -35.51 -15.05
C ILE A 54 -7.07 -36.77 -14.59
N ILE A 55 -5.91 -36.64 -13.97
CA ILE A 55 -5.17 -37.80 -13.44
C ILE A 55 -5.95 -38.47 -12.31
N PHE A 56 -6.59 -37.74 -11.42
CA PHE A 56 -7.40 -38.30 -10.34
C PHE A 56 -8.63 -39.06 -10.88
N ILE A 57 -9.27 -38.57 -11.94
CA ILE A 57 -10.38 -39.26 -12.62
C ILE A 57 -9.88 -40.58 -13.21
N SER A 58 -8.73 -40.58 -13.91
CA SER A 58 -8.15 -41.79 -14.50
C SER A 58 -7.75 -42.83 -13.45
N GLN A 59 -7.26 -42.37 -12.28
CA GLN A 59 -6.77 -43.20 -11.17
C GLN A 59 -7.77 -43.33 -10.00
N ARG A 60 -9.07 -43.06 -10.22
CA ARG A 60 -10.11 -42.95 -9.19
C ARG A 60 -10.19 -44.16 -8.23
N LYS A 61 -9.87 -45.39 -8.73
CA LYS A 61 -9.87 -46.59 -7.89
C LYS A 61 -8.72 -46.59 -6.88
N LEU A 62 -7.55 -46.14 -7.28
CA LEU A 62 -6.33 -46.13 -6.46
C LEU A 62 -6.39 -45.03 -5.37
N ILE A 63 -6.93 -43.85 -5.70
CA ILE A 63 -6.95 -42.69 -4.78
C ILE A 63 -8.12 -42.71 -3.79
N LYS A 64 -9.03 -43.69 -3.85
CA LYS A 64 -10.24 -43.72 -3.01
C LYS A 64 -9.97 -43.61 -1.51
N GLN A 65 -8.98 -44.32 -1.03
CA GLN A 65 -8.57 -44.26 0.38
C GLN A 65 -7.89 -42.92 0.69
N THR A 66 -7.05 -42.45 -0.21
CA THR A 66 -6.34 -41.17 -0.07
C THR A 66 -7.29 -39.99 -0.04
N ILE A 67 -8.33 -39.95 -0.90
CA ILE A 67 -9.35 -38.92 -0.85
C ILE A 67 -10.05 -38.88 0.51
N SER A 68 -10.50 -40.04 1.02
CA SER A 68 -11.11 -40.10 2.35
C SER A 68 -10.16 -39.59 3.45
N LYS A 69 -8.87 -39.96 3.35
CA LYS A 69 -7.83 -39.55 4.28
C LYS A 69 -7.58 -38.03 4.29
N VAL A 70 -7.67 -37.39 3.14
CA VAL A 70 -7.37 -35.97 2.96
C VAL A 70 -8.59 -35.07 3.23
N THR A 71 -9.81 -35.52 2.89
CA THR A 71 -11.01 -34.67 2.95
C THR A 71 -11.76 -34.71 4.29
N THR A 72 -11.60 -35.79 5.10
CA THR A 72 -12.34 -35.95 6.35
C THR A 72 -11.74 -35.27 7.60
N PRO A 73 -10.45 -34.89 7.67
CA PRO A 73 -9.89 -34.23 8.83
C PRO A 73 -10.47 -32.84 9.06
N TYR A 74 -10.54 -32.40 10.31
CA TYR A 74 -11.08 -31.09 10.67
C TYR A 74 -10.39 -29.94 9.95
N LEU A 75 -9.08 -29.98 9.75
CA LEU A 75 -8.36 -28.96 8.96
C LEU A 75 -9.00 -28.77 7.58
N SER A 76 -9.25 -29.86 6.86
CA SER A 76 -9.88 -29.82 5.53
C SER A 76 -11.35 -29.41 5.61
N LEU A 77 -12.07 -29.82 6.65
CA LEU A 77 -13.47 -29.42 6.86
C LEU A 77 -13.60 -27.92 7.17
N PHE A 78 -12.70 -27.36 7.99
CA PHE A 78 -12.67 -25.92 8.25
C PHE A 78 -12.36 -25.13 6.96
N TYR A 79 -11.44 -25.65 6.14
CA TYR A 79 -11.13 -24.99 4.86
C TYR A 79 -12.32 -25.07 3.88
N LEU A 80 -12.98 -26.21 3.79
CA LEU A 80 -14.22 -26.35 3.01
C LEU A 80 -15.32 -25.41 3.52
N GLY A 81 -15.50 -25.32 4.85
CA GLY A 81 -16.43 -24.40 5.49
C GLY A 81 -16.10 -22.94 5.16
N PHE A 82 -14.80 -22.56 5.19
CA PHE A 82 -14.33 -21.24 4.79
C PHE A 82 -14.70 -20.92 3.34
N ILE A 83 -14.44 -21.83 2.41
CA ILE A 83 -14.79 -21.63 0.99
C ILE A 83 -16.30 -21.56 0.78
N PHE A 84 -17.06 -22.39 1.48
CA PHE A 84 -18.52 -22.33 1.42
C PHE A 84 -19.07 -20.99 1.91
N TRP A 85 -18.58 -20.51 3.07
CA TRP A 85 -18.97 -19.21 3.62
C TRP A 85 -18.53 -18.04 2.74
N ALA A 86 -17.32 -18.11 2.21
CA ALA A 86 -16.82 -17.15 1.21
C ALA A 86 -17.69 -17.14 -0.05
N GLY A 87 -18.16 -18.31 -0.52
CA GLY A 87 -19.07 -18.42 -1.65
C GLY A 87 -20.40 -17.68 -1.43
N LEU A 88 -20.98 -17.77 -0.22
CA LEU A 88 -22.20 -17.05 0.15
C LEU A 88 -22.00 -15.53 0.08
N SER A 89 -20.78 -15.03 0.26
CA SER A 89 -20.51 -13.59 0.22
C SER A 89 -20.77 -12.95 -1.15
N TYR A 90 -20.84 -13.74 -2.23
CA TYR A 90 -21.23 -13.26 -3.55
C TYR A 90 -22.58 -12.52 -3.55
N PHE A 91 -23.53 -12.98 -2.73
CA PHE A 91 -24.91 -12.47 -2.71
C PHE A 91 -25.07 -11.15 -1.95
N TYR A 92 -24.14 -10.82 -1.05
CA TYR A 92 -24.19 -9.59 -0.27
C TYR A 92 -23.00 -8.65 -0.50
N ALA A 93 -22.08 -9.02 -1.38
CA ALA A 93 -20.89 -8.24 -1.68
C ALA A 93 -21.21 -6.86 -2.25
N ILE A 94 -20.47 -5.83 -1.86
CA ILE A 94 -20.55 -4.48 -2.44
C ILE A 94 -20.36 -4.55 -3.98
N ASN A 95 -19.38 -5.34 -4.42
CA ASN A 95 -19.15 -5.67 -5.82
C ASN A 95 -19.06 -7.19 -5.98
N SER A 96 -20.15 -7.80 -6.47
CA SER A 96 -20.23 -9.24 -6.65
C SER A 96 -19.22 -9.78 -7.68
N THR A 97 -18.83 -8.98 -8.68
CA THR A 97 -17.80 -9.37 -9.67
C THR A 97 -16.45 -9.53 -9.01
N GLU A 98 -16.08 -8.63 -8.10
CA GLU A 98 -14.85 -8.75 -7.30
C GLU A 98 -14.91 -9.93 -6.33
N ALA A 99 -16.06 -10.14 -5.69
CA ALA A 99 -16.27 -11.33 -4.85
C ALA A 99 -16.06 -12.62 -5.66
N LEU A 100 -16.65 -12.73 -6.86
CA LEU A 100 -16.50 -13.87 -7.75
C LEU A 100 -15.02 -14.14 -8.10
N VAL A 101 -14.26 -13.11 -8.44
CA VAL A 101 -12.81 -13.23 -8.74
C VAL A 101 -12.05 -13.78 -7.53
N ASN A 102 -12.30 -13.24 -6.33
CA ASN A 102 -11.57 -13.65 -5.13
C ASN A 102 -12.02 -15.03 -4.61
N ILE A 103 -13.31 -15.36 -4.69
CA ILE A 103 -13.84 -16.72 -4.41
C ILE A 103 -13.15 -17.72 -5.34
N THR A 104 -13.08 -17.43 -6.63
CA THR A 104 -12.40 -18.28 -7.63
C THR A 104 -10.94 -18.53 -7.26
N ARG A 105 -10.21 -17.50 -6.80
CA ARG A 105 -8.83 -17.65 -6.32
C ARG A 105 -8.74 -18.58 -5.12
N GLN A 106 -9.60 -18.41 -4.11
CA GLN A 106 -9.58 -19.24 -2.91
C GLN A 106 -10.02 -20.69 -3.20
N VAL A 107 -10.97 -20.91 -4.10
CA VAL A 107 -11.32 -22.23 -4.60
C VAL A 107 -10.12 -22.92 -5.25
N ASN A 108 -9.36 -22.23 -6.08
CA ASN A 108 -8.14 -22.77 -6.68
C ASN A 108 -7.09 -23.14 -5.62
N VAL A 109 -6.93 -22.35 -4.54
CA VAL A 109 -6.00 -22.67 -3.45
C VAL A 109 -6.48 -23.90 -2.67
N LEU A 110 -7.77 -24.03 -2.39
CA LEU A 110 -8.32 -25.24 -1.76
C LEU A 110 -8.01 -26.49 -2.60
N PHE A 111 -8.30 -26.48 -3.91
CA PHE A 111 -8.04 -27.63 -4.77
C PHE A 111 -6.54 -27.90 -4.94
N MET A 112 -5.69 -26.87 -4.99
CA MET A 112 -4.24 -27.02 -4.94
C MET A 112 -3.78 -27.73 -3.66
N PHE A 113 -4.27 -27.30 -2.49
CA PHE A 113 -3.97 -27.94 -1.20
C PHE A 113 -4.38 -29.42 -1.19
N LEU A 114 -5.63 -29.72 -1.58
CA LEU A 114 -6.14 -31.09 -1.60
C LEU A 114 -5.39 -31.95 -2.62
N SER A 115 -5.08 -31.39 -3.80
CA SER A 115 -4.30 -32.08 -4.84
C SER A 115 -2.87 -32.38 -4.36
N MET A 116 -2.18 -31.39 -3.77
CA MET A 116 -0.87 -31.59 -3.18
C MET A 116 -0.90 -32.68 -2.10
N ALA A 117 -1.92 -32.69 -1.24
CA ALA A 117 -2.06 -33.70 -0.21
C ALA A 117 -2.23 -35.11 -0.81
N VAL A 118 -3.05 -35.26 -1.85
CA VAL A 118 -3.21 -36.55 -2.56
C VAL A 118 -1.89 -36.97 -3.21
N LEU A 119 -1.23 -36.10 -3.95
CA LEU A 119 0.03 -36.39 -4.63
C LEU A 119 1.16 -36.74 -3.66
N LEU A 120 1.30 -35.98 -2.55
CA LEU A 120 2.31 -36.26 -1.51
C LEU A 120 2.08 -37.58 -0.78
N CYS A 121 0.85 -38.07 -0.66
CA CYS A 121 0.58 -39.40 -0.12
C CYS A 121 1.27 -40.52 -0.93
N ASN A 122 1.46 -40.32 -2.23
CA ASN A 122 2.06 -41.29 -3.13
C ASN A 122 3.61 -41.24 -3.19
N LEU A 123 4.22 -40.28 -2.49
CA LEU A 123 5.68 -40.15 -2.44
C LEU A 123 6.25 -40.79 -1.17
N ASN A 124 7.22 -41.71 -1.34
CA ASN A 124 7.89 -42.36 -0.22
C ASN A 124 8.74 -41.39 0.61
N ASN A 125 9.54 -40.54 -0.05
CA ASN A 125 10.47 -39.60 0.57
C ASN A 125 10.01 -38.14 0.43
N LYS A 126 8.73 -37.88 0.73
CA LYS A 126 8.08 -36.57 0.54
C LYS A 126 8.79 -35.40 1.23
N ALA A 127 9.28 -35.59 2.45
CA ALA A 127 10.02 -34.56 3.19
C ALA A 127 11.30 -34.14 2.46
N ARG A 128 12.09 -35.13 2.04
CA ARG A 128 13.34 -34.90 1.30
C ARG A 128 13.08 -34.27 -0.07
N PHE A 129 12.07 -34.77 -0.79
CA PHE A 129 11.69 -34.24 -2.11
C PHE A 129 11.29 -32.78 -2.05
N ILE A 130 10.35 -32.41 -1.17
CA ILE A 130 9.89 -31.04 -1.02
C ILE A 130 11.02 -30.13 -0.56
N SER A 131 11.85 -30.57 0.41
CA SER A 131 12.95 -29.77 0.93
C SER A 131 14.01 -29.48 -0.13
N TRP A 132 14.37 -30.44 -0.97
CA TRP A 132 15.29 -30.19 -2.10
C TRP A 132 14.68 -29.26 -3.14
N THR A 133 13.43 -29.47 -3.53
CA THR A 133 12.76 -28.61 -4.50
C THR A 133 12.69 -27.17 -4.01
N LEU A 134 12.30 -26.94 -2.75
CA LEU A 134 12.25 -25.60 -2.16
C LEU A 134 13.65 -24.98 -1.97
N SER A 135 14.69 -25.79 -1.71
CA SER A 135 16.06 -25.28 -1.63
C SER A 135 16.58 -24.80 -3.00
N ILE A 136 16.21 -25.48 -4.08
CA ILE A 136 16.56 -25.06 -5.45
C ILE A 136 15.81 -23.77 -5.80
N ILE A 137 14.49 -23.72 -5.53
CA ILE A 137 13.68 -22.51 -5.74
C ILE A 137 14.24 -21.32 -4.94
N LEU A 138 14.59 -21.54 -3.68
CA LEU A 138 15.24 -20.54 -2.84
C LEU A 138 16.54 -20.01 -3.46
N SER A 139 17.37 -20.90 -4.00
CA SER A 139 18.64 -20.50 -4.66
C SER A 139 18.40 -19.60 -5.88
N ILE A 140 17.34 -19.86 -6.65
CA ILE A 140 16.94 -19.01 -7.79
C ILE A 140 16.43 -17.65 -7.31
N GLU A 141 15.62 -17.61 -6.26
CA GLU A 141 15.13 -16.35 -5.66
C GLU A 141 16.28 -15.51 -5.09
N ILE A 142 17.24 -16.15 -4.40
CA ILE A 142 18.47 -15.50 -3.92
C ILE A 142 19.25 -14.90 -5.08
N TYR A 143 19.47 -15.69 -6.14
CA TYR A 143 20.18 -15.22 -7.33
C TYR A 143 19.51 -13.97 -7.92
N ALA A 144 18.19 -13.94 -8.06
CA ALA A 144 17.46 -12.78 -8.58
C ALA A 144 17.67 -11.53 -7.70
N VAL A 145 17.63 -11.69 -6.36
CA VAL A 145 17.87 -10.57 -5.43
C VAL A 145 19.30 -10.06 -5.49
N LEU A 146 20.29 -10.96 -5.63
CA LEU A 146 21.70 -10.57 -5.77
C LEU A 146 21.96 -9.84 -7.09
N VAL A 147 21.30 -10.27 -8.19
CA VAL A 147 21.37 -9.58 -9.48
C VAL A 147 20.78 -8.18 -9.37
N ASP A 148 19.56 -8.02 -8.79
CA ASP A 148 18.94 -6.71 -8.54
C ASP A 148 19.93 -5.78 -7.77
N ALA A 149 20.57 -6.30 -6.71
CA ALA A 149 21.51 -5.52 -5.89
C ALA A 149 22.77 -5.09 -6.67
N ILE A 150 23.37 -6.00 -7.45
CA ILE A 150 24.55 -5.71 -8.27
C ILE A 150 24.20 -4.68 -9.35
N GLU A 151 23.07 -4.82 -10.02
CA GLU A 151 22.61 -3.88 -11.04
C GLU A 151 22.42 -2.47 -10.44
N MET A 152 21.79 -2.36 -9.28
CA MET A 152 21.62 -1.07 -8.59
C MET A 152 22.95 -0.42 -8.19
N ILE A 153 23.91 -1.21 -7.71
CA ILE A 153 25.25 -0.71 -7.37
C ILE A 153 25.95 -0.21 -8.63
N ASN A 154 25.87 -0.95 -9.74
CA ASN A 154 26.54 -0.58 -10.98
C ASN A 154 25.93 0.65 -11.65
N THR A 155 24.60 0.83 -11.55
CA THR A 155 23.87 1.95 -12.19
C THR A 155 23.83 3.21 -11.32
N ASN A 156 23.59 3.05 -10.01
CA ASN A 156 23.30 4.16 -9.10
C ASN A 156 24.33 4.31 -7.96
N GLY A 157 25.31 3.42 -7.86
CA GLY A 157 26.27 3.38 -6.74
C GLY A 157 25.70 2.92 -5.40
N ILE A 158 24.38 2.81 -5.27
CA ILE A 158 23.67 2.48 -4.03
C ILE A 158 22.57 1.44 -4.26
N ILE A 159 22.25 0.70 -3.19
CA ILE A 159 21.09 -0.21 -3.14
C ILE A 159 19.91 0.59 -2.61
N VAL A 160 18.79 0.53 -3.34
CA VAL A 160 17.50 1.09 -2.91
C VAL A 160 16.60 -0.06 -2.47
N PRO A 161 16.44 -0.33 -1.17
CA PRO A 161 15.70 -1.52 -0.67
C PRO A 161 14.26 -1.61 -1.18
N ASN A 162 13.59 -0.46 -1.40
CA ASN A 162 12.23 -0.42 -1.94
C ASN A 162 12.14 -0.95 -3.39
N SER A 163 13.23 -0.90 -4.13
CA SER A 163 13.30 -1.35 -5.52
C SER A 163 13.74 -2.81 -5.67
N MET A 164 14.19 -3.45 -4.58
CA MET A 164 14.58 -4.86 -4.56
C MET A 164 13.34 -5.77 -4.57
N LYS A 165 12.85 -6.07 -5.75
CA LYS A 165 11.59 -6.81 -5.94
C LYS A 165 11.78 -8.29 -6.26
N GLY A 166 12.98 -8.70 -6.67
CA GLY A 166 13.28 -10.07 -7.08
C GLY A 166 12.24 -10.64 -8.06
N VAL A 167 11.90 -11.89 -7.90
CA VAL A 167 10.93 -12.56 -8.77
C VAL A 167 9.46 -12.19 -8.48
N THR A 168 9.14 -11.58 -7.31
CA THR A 168 7.73 -11.39 -6.88
C THR A 168 7.15 -10.01 -7.20
N ALA A 169 7.93 -9.07 -7.69
CA ALA A 169 7.59 -7.66 -7.92
C ALA A 169 7.20 -6.85 -6.66
N ASN A 170 7.34 -7.43 -5.46
CA ASN A 170 7.11 -6.76 -4.18
C ASN A 170 8.15 -7.20 -3.16
N ARG A 171 8.90 -6.24 -2.58
CA ARG A 171 10.01 -6.53 -1.67
C ARG A 171 9.62 -7.36 -0.45
N ASN A 172 8.47 -7.06 0.18
CA ASN A 172 8.03 -7.78 1.38
C ASN A 172 7.65 -9.22 1.04
N ILE A 173 6.97 -9.44 -0.07
CA ILE A 173 6.61 -10.78 -0.54
C ILE A 173 7.86 -11.57 -0.91
N THR A 174 8.87 -10.96 -1.57
CA THR A 174 10.16 -11.61 -1.83
C THR A 174 10.85 -12.01 -0.53
N ALA A 175 10.90 -11.12 0.45
CA ALA A 175 11.51 -11.41 1.74
C ALA A 175 10.85 -12.62 2.45
N PHE A 176 9.54 -12.65 2.52
CA PHE A 176 8.83 -13.79 3.12
C PHE A 176 8.89 -15.06 2.27
N SER A 177 8.90 -14.95 0.94
CA SER A 177 9.13 -16.09 0.05
C SER A 177 10.48 -16.74 0.31
N ILE A 178 11.54 -15.97 0.57
CA ILE A 178 12.86 -16.47 0.97
C ILE A 178 12.81 -17.08 2.38
N ALA A 179 12.29 -16.32 3.36
CA ALA A 179 12.30 -16.73 4.77
C ALA A 179 11.56 -18.06 5.02
N ILE A 180 10.38 -18.26 4.43
CA ILE A 180 9.55 -19.46 4.64
C ILE A 180 10.23 -20.75 4.16
N LYS A 181 11.23 -20.66 3.27
CA LYS A 181 11.95 -21.82 2.73
C LYS A 181 13.18 -22.21 3.55
N ILE A 182 13.71 -21.34 4.41
CA ILE A 182 14.90 -21.62 5.25
C ILE A 182 14.69 -22.85 6.13
N PRO A 183 13.55 -23.10 6.80
CA PRO A 183 13.34 -24.32 7.60
C PRO A 183 13.52 -25.61 6.81
N PHE A 184 13.21 -25.65 5.53
CA PHE A 184 13.40 -26.81 4.67
C PHE A 184 14.89 -27.09 4.38
N VAL A 185 15.68 -26.02 4.22
CA VAL A 185 17.16 -26.14 4.07
C VAL A 185 17.78 -26.65 5.36
N LEU A 186 17.35 -26.12 6.52
CA LEU A 186 17.82 -26.57 7.83
C LEU A 186 17.48 -28.07 8.07
N TYR A 187 16.30 -28.53 7.63
CA TYR A 187 15.96 -29.96 7.68
C TYR A 187 16.94 -30.80 6.86
N LEU A 188 17.32 -30.39 5.64
CA LEU A 188 18.29 -31.13 4.84
C LEU A 188 19.68 -31.17 5.48
N ILE A 189 20.11 -30.08 6.14
CA ILE A 189 21.37 -30.04 6.88
C ILE A 189 21.38 -31.09 8.00
N GLU A 190 20.26 -31.26 8.73
CA GLU A 190 20.13 -32.26 9.77
C GLU A 190 20.12 -33.69 9.20
N LEU A 191 19.44 -33.88 8.07
CA LEU A 191 19.24 -35.16 7.42
C LEU A 191 20.51 -35.73 6.81
N LEU A 192 21.30 -34.89 6.12
CA LEU A 192 22.42 -35.33 5.30
C LEU A 192 23.68 -35.58 6.13
N LYS A 193 24.41 -36.64 5.80
CA LYS A 193 25.67 -37.00 6.48
C LYS A 193 26.91 -36.39 5.78
N LYS A 194 26.86 -36.21 4.46
CA LYS A 194 28.01 -35.77 3.65
C LYS A 194 28.32 -34.29 3.92
N LYS A 195 29.54 -33.99 4.35
CA LYS A 195 30.02 -32.66 4.73
C LYS A 195 29.84 -31.62 3.61
N SER A 196 30.18 -32.01 2.35
CA SER A 196 30.05 -31.10 1.20
C SER A 196 28.65 -30.56 0.97
N PHE A 197 27.60 -31.40 1.14
CA PHE A 197 26.23 -30.95 1.05
C PHE A 197 25.82 -30.04 2.22
N LYS A 198 26.33 -30.33 3.43
CA LYS A 198 26.09 -29.44 4.58
C LYS A 198 26.68 -28.06 4.36
N VAL A 199 27.92 -27.98 3.83
CA VAL A 199 28.55 -26.70 3.49
C VAL A 199 27.72 -25.96 2.43
N LEU A 200 27.34 -26.63 1.33
CA LEU A 200 26.50 -26.03 0.28
C LEU A 200 25.20 -25.46 0.84
N LEU A 201 24.47 -26.25 1.64
CA LEU A 201 23.20 -25.83 2.22
C LEU A 201 23.37 -24.69 3.23
N THR A 202 24.46 -24.69 4.02
CA THR A 202 24.79 -23.60 4.93
C THR A 202 25.11 -22.32 4.19
N THR A 203 25.79 -22.43 3.03
CA THR A 203 26.01 -21.27 2.11
C THR A 203 24.68 -20.73 1.57
N ILE A 204 23.71 -21.60 1.23
CA ILE A 204 22.37 -21.15 0.83
C ILE A 204 21.68 -20.40 1.97
N VAL A 205 21.77 -20.88 3.21
CA VAL A 205 21.23 -20.17 4.39
C VAL A 205 21.91 -18.79 4.55
N PHE A 206 23.24 -18.73 4.44
CA PHE A 206 23.99 -17.47 4.49
C PHE A 206 23.52 -16.48 3.42
N LEU A 207 23.45 -16.90 2.17
CA LEU A 207 23.04 -16.04 1.06
C LEU A 207 21.56 -15.62 1.18
N ALA A 208 20.68 -16.48 1.72
CA ALA A 208 19.30 -16.13 2.04
C ALA A 208 19.23 -15.01 3.09
N LEU A 209 19.98 -15.15 4.19
CA LEU A 209 20.02 -14.13 5.26
C LEU A 209 20.66 -12.84 4.78
N LEU A 210 21.69 -12.91 3.94
CA LEU A 210 22.30 -11.74 3.31
C LEU A 210 21.30 -11.04 2.38
N SER A 211 20.55 -11.78 1.56
CA SER A 211 19.48 -11.22 0.71
C SER A 211 18.40 -10.51 1.54
N LEU A 212 17.97 -11.11 2.65
CA LEU A 212 17.01 -10.50 3.56
C LEU A 212 17.54 -9.21 4.20
N SER A 213 18.82 -9.15 4.52
CA SER A 213 19.48 -7.96 5.06
C SER A 213 19.49 -6.79 4.06
N MET A 214 19.61 -7.08 2.75
CA MET A 214 19.57 -6.07 1.69
C MET A 214 18.13 -5.61 1.38
N ILE A 215 17.15 -6.51 1.40
CA ILE A 215 15.74 -6.19 1.19
C ILE A 215 15.17 -5.30 2.31
N GLN A 216 15.68 -5.42 3.54
CA GLN A 216 15.31 -4.62 4.70
C GLN A 216 13.81 -4.63 5.05
N SER A 217 13.13 -5.77 4.89
CA SER A 217 11.74 -5.92 5.35
C SER A 217 11.71 -6.17 6.86
N ARG A 218 11.22 -5.22 7.64
CA ARG A 218 11.12 -5.35 9.12
C ARG A 218 10.38 -6.62 9.55
N ALA A 219 9.27 -6.93 8.88
CA ALA A 219 8.46 -8.11 9.17
C ALA A 219 9.24 -9.41 8.91
N SER A 220 10.09 -9.48 7.87
CA SER A 220 10.91 -10.66 7.61
C SER A 220 12.01 -10.86 8.65
N PHE A 221 12.52 -9.80 9.28
CA PHE A 221 13.47 -9.92 10.40
C PHE A 221 12.81 -10.61 11.61
N ILE A 222 11.53 -10.32 11.88
CA ILE A 222 10.77 -11.04 12.92
C ILE A 222 10.61 -12.52 12.52
N GLY A 223 10.35 -12.79 11.23
CA GLY A 223 10.29 -14.17 10.69
C GLY A 223 11.62 -14.92 10.85
N VAL A 224 12.75 -14.27 10.57
CA VAL A 224 14.10 -14.85 10.81
C VAL A 224 14.33 -15.10 12.30
N GLY A 225 13.94 -14.16 13.17
CA GLY A 225 13.99 -14.36 14.63
C GLY A 225 13.21 -15.61 15.07
N LEU A 226 12.00 -15.82 14.54
CA LEU A 226 11.22 -17.01 14.80
C LEU A 226 11.92 -18.30 14.33
N ILE A 227 12.57 -18.27 13.16
CA ILE A 227 13.34 -19.43 12.64
C ILE A 227 14.51 -19.75 13.59
N VAL A 228 15.28 -18.75 13.99
CA VAL A 228 16.42 -18.91 14.89
C VAL A 228 15.98 -19.47 16.24
N VAL A 229 14.96 -18.87 16.84
CA VAL A 229 14.41 -19.33 18.14
C VAL A 229 13.83 -20.74 18.03
N GLY A 230 12.99 -20.98 17.02
CA GLY A 230 12.37 -22.29 16.81
C GLY A 230 13.40 -23.39 16.57
N TYR A 231 14.40 -23.11 15.72
CA TYR A 231 15.48 -24.09 15.48
C TYR A 231 16.33 -24.32 16.73
N SER A 232 16.61 -23.28 17.52
CA SER A 232 17.34 -23.40 18.79
C SER A 232 16.58 -24.24 19.82
N ILE A 233 15.26 -24.03 19.95
CA ILE A 233 14.38 -24.85 20.80
C ILE A 233 14.46 -26.34 20.35
N LEU A 234 14.33 -26.60 19.05
CA LEU A 234 14.42 -27.94 18.49
C LEU A 234 15.75 -28.62 18.87
N GLN A 235 16.87 -27.93 18.66
CA GLN A 235 18.20 -28.47 18.99
C GLN A 235 18.38 -28.70 20.49
N THR A 236 17.85 -27.82 21.33
CA THR A 236 17.89 -27.97 22.78
C THR A 236 17.07 -29.21 23.23
N VAL A 237 15.88 -29.43 22.67
CA VAL A 237 15.06 -30.60 22.96
C VAL A 237 15.77 -31.90 22.51
N ILE A 238 16.42 -31.91 21.35
CA ILE A 238 17.21 -33.04 20.85
C ILE A 238 18.40 -33.29 21.77
N TYR A 239 19.08 -32.24 22.23
CA TYR A 239 20.18 -32.35 23.19
C TYR A 239 19.75 -33.03 24.50
N ILE A 240 18.69 -32.52 25.13
CA ILE A 240 18.17 -33.08 26.40
C ILE A 240 17.82 -34.56 26.23
N LYS A 241 17.17 -34.96 25.14
CA LYS A 241 16.73 -36.34 24.89
C LYS A 241 17.86 -37.30 24.50
N GLN A 242 18.96 -36.82 23.90
CA GLN A 242 20.02 -37.69 23.37
C GLN A 242 21.39 -37.52 24.05
N SER A 243 21.52 -36.59 25.00
CA SER A 243 22.78 -36.25 25.70
C SER A 243 23.97 -36.01 24.75
N ARG A 244 23.73 -35.31 23.60
CA ARG A 244 24.72 -35.10 22.51
C ARG A 244 25.18 -33.66 22.43
N SER A 245 25.90 -33.14 23.43
CA SER A 245 26.32 -31.72 23.52
C SER A 245 27.10 -31.19 22.30
N LYS A 246 28.13 -31.89 21.83
CA LYS A 246 28.95 -31.47 20.68
C LYS A 246 28.14 -31.37 19.36
N LYS A 247 27.22 -32.31 19.13
CA LYS A 247 26.40 -32.33 17.91
C LYS A 247 25.39 -31.19 17.93
N THR A 248 24.81 -30.87 19.05
CA THR A 248 23.84 -29.76 19.20
C THR A 248 24.52 -28.42 18.95
N LEU A 249 25.69 -28.18 19.52
CA LEU A 249 26.46 -26.96 19.30
C LEU A 249 26.80 -26.77 17.81
N LEU A 250 27.21 -27.86 17.13
CA LEU A 250 27.48 -27.83 15.69
C LEU A 250 26.21 -27.53 14.88
N SER A 251 25.07 -28.12 15.29
CA SER A 251 23.80 -27.85 14.60
C SER A 251 23.33 -26.40 14.77
N LEU A 252 23.47 -25.79 15.94
CA LEU A 252 23.23 -24.36 16.12
C LEU A 252 24.12 -23.50 15.25
N GLY A 253 25.36 -23.94 15.00
CA GLY A 253 26.29 -23.27 14.10
C GLY A 253 25.75 -23.13 12.67
N TYR A 254 24.88 -24.01 12.19
CA TYR A 254 24.32 -23.94 10.84
C TYR A 254 23.30 -22.81 10.63
N ILE A 255 22.82 -22.17 11.66
CA ILE A 255 21.99 -20.96 11.55
C ILE A 255 22.68 -19.71 12.13
N LEU A 256 23.37 -19.83 13.28
CA LEU A 256 23.97 -18.69 13.96
C LEU A 256 25.21 -18.16 13.21
N LEU A 257 26.07 -19.03 12.67
CA LEU A 257 27.23 -18.61 11.90
C LEU A 257 26.83 -17.90 10.59
N PRO A 258 25.92 -18.46 9.75
CA PRO A 258 25.37 -17.73 8.61
C PRO A 258 24.75 -16.38 8.95
N LEU A 259 23.99 -16.30 10.07
CA LEU A 259 23.39 -15.05 10.51
C LEU A 259 24.46 -14.00 10.88
N PHE A 260 25.45 -14.39 11.68
CA PHE A 260 26.56 -13.52 12.06
C PHE A 260 27.33 -13.03 10.82
N LEU A 261 27.68 -13.94 9.91
CA LEU A 261 28.39 -13.60 8.67
C LEU A 261 27.54 -12.69 7.77
N ALA A 262 26.23 -12.91 7.66
CA ALA A 262 25.35 -12.05 6.86
C ALA A 262 25.29 -10.63 7.44
N ILE A 263 25.21 -10.49 8.77
CA ILE A 263 25.25 -9.19 9.45
C ILE A 263 26.63 -8.54 9.24
N ALA A 264 27.71 -9.27 9.41
CA ALA A 264 29.08 -8.74 9.24
C ALA A 264 29.30 -8.24 7.79
N VAL A 265 28.95 -9.05 6.78
CA VAL A 265 29.05 -8.63 5.38
C VAL A 265 28.15 -7.44 5.08
N ASN A 266 26.94 -7.42 5.63
CA ASN A 266 26.05 -6.26 5.47
C ASN A 266 26.70 -4.98 6.03
N GLN A 267 27.23 -5.02 7.26
CA GLN A 267 27.83 -3.84 7.90
C GLN A 267 29.12 -3.38 7.22
N ILE A 268 29.99 -4.30 6.84
CA ILE A 268 31.32 -3.96 6.27
C ILE A 268 31.21 -3.53 4.79
N VAL A 269 30.35 -4.19 4.01
CA VAL A 269 30.34 -4.04 2.54
C VAL A 269 29.11 -3.31 2.03
N ILE A 270 27.95 -3.51 2.65
CA ILE A 270 26.64 -3.13 2.08
C ILE A 270 26.05 -1.89 2.76
N ALA A 271 26.24 -1.70 4.06
CA ALA A 271 25.63 -0.60 4.82
C ALA A 271 25.97 0.78 4.23
N GLY A 272 27.24 1.02 3.88
CA GLY A 272 27.67 2.24 3.22
C GLY A 272 27.10 2.47 1.80
N LYS A 273 26.42 1.46 1.24
CA LYS A 273 25.74 1.53 -0.06
C LYS A 273 24.21 1.65 0.05
N GLY A 274 23.70 2.12 1.17
CA GLY A 274 22.28 2.44 1.35
C GLY A 274 21.38 1.32 1.90
N ALA A 275 21.95 0.14 2.24
CA ALA A 275 21.18 -0.98 2.78
C ALA A 275 21.71 -1.46 4.15
N ASP A 276 21.72 -0.57 5.16
CA ASP A 276 22.11 -0.88 6.54
C ASP A 276 20.99 -1.66 7.26
N ALA A 277 21.20 -2.95 7.45
CA ALA A 277 20.25 -3.84 8.08
C ALA A 277 20.15 -3.65 9.60
N VAL A 278 21.25 -3.27 10.29
CA VAL A 278 21.25 -3.08 11.75
C VAL A 278 20.50 -1.81 12.10
N SER A 279 20.81 -0.70 11.46
CA SER A 279 20.04 0.54 11.60
C SER A 279 18.56 0.32 11.28
N ARG A 280 18.26 -0.48 10.24
CA ARG A 280 16.88 -0.81 9.89
C ARG A 280 16.19 -1.68 10.95
N ALA A 281 16.89 -2.65 11.53
CA ALA A 281 16.35 -3.48 12.61
C ALA A 281 16.09 -2.65 13.88
N ALA A 282 16.97 -1.70 14.21
CA ALA A 282 16.80 -0.79 15.34
C ALA A 282 15.54 0.09 15.20
N THR A 283 15.04 0.32 13.98
CA THR A 283 13.76 1.02 13.77
C THR A 283 12.52 0.14 14.01
N ILE A 284 12.68 -1.13 14.39
CA ILE A 284 11.56 -1.98 14.81
C ILE A 284 11.18 -1.56 16.23
N SER A 285 10.23 -0.65 16.32
CA SER A 285 9.67 -0.16 17.59
C SER A 285 8.14 -0.26 17.53
N LEU A 286 7.51 -0.37 18.66
CA LEU A 286 6.05 -0.24 18.80
C LEU A 286 5.64 1.24 19.03
N SER A 287 6.56 2.18 18.77
CA SER A 287 6.34 3.60 18.95
C SER A 287 5.39 4.13 17.89
N THR A 288 4.43 4.94 18.32
CA THR A 288 3.47 5.65 17.46
C THR A 288 4.11 6.76 16.61
N ASN A 289 5.41 7.03 16.79
CA ASN A 289 6.15 8.00 15.96
C ASN A 289 6.55 7.43 14.58
N ASP A 290 6.40 6.11 14.36
CA ASP A 290 6.66 5.51 13.04
C ASP A 290 5.44 5.62 12.13
N GLY A 291 5.57 6.38 11.04
CA GLY A 291 4.47 6.61 10.09
C GLY A 291 3.87 5.32 9.49
N SER A 292 4.65 4.24 9.30
CA SER A 292 4.17 2.96 8.79
C SER A 292 3.36 2.18 9.84
N ILE A 293 3.72 2.29 11.12
CA ILE A 293 2.98 1.68 12.23
C ILE A 293 1.68 2.44 12.45
N ASN A 294 1.73 3.77 12.49
CA ASN A 294 0.54 4.61 12.61
C ASN A 294 -0.47 4.36 11.50
N GLN A 295 0.01 4.23 10.25
CA GLN A 295 -0.86 3.91 9.13
C GLN A 295 -1.54 2.54 9.30
N ARG A 296 -0.82 1.51 9.77
CA ARG A 296 -1.41 0.19 10.02
C ARG A 296 -2.39 0.20 11.19
N LEU A 297 -2.07 0.90 12.28
CA LEU A 297 -2.96 1.04 13.42
C LEU A 297 -4.28 1.72 13.00
N ARG A 298 -4.20 2.77 12.17
CA ARG A 298 -5.39 3.40 11.59
C ARG A 298 -6.20 2.40 10.79
N TYR A 299 -5.59 1.67 9.86
CA TYR A 299 -6.29 0.65 9.07
C TYR A 299 -6.89 -0.45 9.94
N TYR A 300 -6.22 -0.87 11.02
CA TYR A 300 -6.76 -1.86 11.95
C TYR A 300 -7.96 -1.29 12.72
N THR A 301 -7.92 -0.03 13.13
CA THR A 301 -9.05 0.64 13.78
C THR A 301 -10.24 0.68 12.84
N ASP A 302 -10.06 1.08 11.58
CA ASP A 302 -11.13 1.12 10.57
C ASP A 302 -11.77 -0.26 10.35
N VAL A 303 -10.93 -1.29 10.21
CA VAL A 303 -11.37 -2.68 10.05
C VAL A 303 -12.16 -3.17 11.27
N LEU A 304 -11.65 -2.94 12.48
CA LEU A 304 -12.31 -3.35 13.71
C LEU A 304 -13.64 -2.61 13.93
N THR A 305 -13.69 -1.32 13.59
CA THR A 305 -14.92 -0.52 13.59
C THR A 305 -15.94 -1.09 12.62
N HIS A 306 -15.49 -1.51 11.43
CA HIS A 306 -16.36 -2.16 10.46
C HIS A 306 -16.89 -3.50 10.96
N ILE A 307 -16.04 -4.36 11.53
CA ILE A 307 -16.43 -5.67 12.08
C ILE A 307 -17.43 -5.49 13.24
N SER A 308 -17.21 -4.52 14.12
CA SER A 308 -18.14 -4.26 15.24
C SER A 308 -19.54 -3.84 14.76
N SER A 309 -19.60 -3.10 13.64
CA SER A 309 -20.86 -2.67 13.03
C SER A 309 -21.54 -3.76 12.17
N ASN A 310 -20.74 -4.70 11.63
CA ASN A 310 -21.18 -5.75 10.72
C ASN A 310 -20.56 -7.12 11.10
N PRO A 311 -20.91 -7.68 12.28
CA PRO A 311 -20.17 -8.80 12.85
C PRO A 311 -20.36 -10.14 12.12
N ILE A 312 -21.48 -10.36 11.43
CA ILE A 312 -21.80 -11.64 10.78
C ILE A 312 -21.49 -11.59 9.30
N PHE A 313 -22.00 -10.59 8.61
CA PHE A 313 -21.80 -10.37 7.19
C PHE A 313 -20.88 -9.15 7.01
N GLY A 314 -19.77 -9.32 6.29
CA GLY A 314 -18.87 -8.23 5.96
C GLY A 314 -19.20 -7.59 4.62
N THR A 315 -18.15 -7.05 3.97
CA THR A 315 -18.25 -6.38 2.66
C THR A 315 -18.37 -7.34 1.47
N GLY A 316 -18.21 -8.64 1.69
CA GLY A 316 -17.97 -9.65 0.65
C GLY A 316 -16.47 -9.85 0.40
N LEU A 317 -16.07 -11.09 0.04
CA LEU A 317 -14.66 -11.45 -0.16
C LEU A 317 -13.99 -10.56 -1.23
N GLY A 318 -12.86 -9.96 -0.89
CA GLY A 318 -12.09 -9.08 -1.79
C GLY A 318 -12.66 -7.66 -1.93
N ASN A 319 -13.68 -7.28 -1.14
CA ASN A 319 -14.34 -5.96 -1.22
C ASN A 319 -13.87 -4.97 -0.15
N TRP A 320 -13.01 -5.34 0.77
CA TRP A 320 -12.45 -4.39 1.74
C TRP A 320 -11.79 -3.19 1.05
N LYS A 321 -11.06 -3.40 -0.05
CA LYS A 321 -10.45 -2.34 -0.85
C LYS A 321 -11.42 -1.27 -1.40
N LEU A 322 -12.72 -1.57 -1.47
CA LEU A 322 -13.75 -0.60 -1.82
C LEU A 322 -14.25 0.12 -0.57
N LYS A 323 -14.56 -0.63 0.49
CA LYS A 323 -15.08 -0.06 1.73
C LYS A 323 -14.05 0.76 2.50
N SER A 324 -12.76 0.41 2.40
CA SER A 324 -11.66 1.19 3.00
C SER A 324 -11.63 2.64 2.49
N ILE A 325 -12.11 2.91 1.27
CA ILE A 325 -12.20 4.26 0.71
C ILE A 325 -13.14 5.15 1.55
N ASP A 326 -14.25 4.59 2.01
CA ASP A 326 -15.23 5.28 2.83
C ASP A 326 -14.63 5.70 4.20
N TYR A 327 -13.91 4.79 4.85
CA TYR A 327 -13.20 5.06 6.10
C TYR A 327 -12.07 6.08 5.95
N ASP A 328 -11.33 6.03 4.86
CA ASP A 328 -10.16 6.87 4.60
C ASP A 328 -10.50 8.10 3.72
N SER A 329 -11.78 8.39 3.51
CA SER A 329 -12.29 9.37 2.55
C SER A 329 -11.71 10.77 2.72
N LYS A 330 -11.44 11.19 3.96
CA LYS A 330 -10.84 12.50 4.27
C LYS A 330 -9.32 12.56 4.05
N ASP A 331 -8.64 11.43 3.87
CA ASP A 331 -7.18 11.35 3.71
C ASP A 331 -6.75 11.00 2.29
N ILE A 332 -7.67 10.47 1.48
CA ILE A 332 -7.37 10.06 0.10
C ILE A 332 -7.11 11.29 -0.77
N LYS A 333 -5.90 11.32 -1.36
CA LYS A 333 -5.50 12.29 -2.40
C LYS A 333 -5.53 11.60 -3.76
N GLY A 334 -6.23 12.20 -4.72
CA GLY A 334 -6.42 11.56 -6.02
C GLY A 334 -7.19 10.26 -5.91
N TYR A 335 -6.69 9.19 -6.52
CA TYR A 335 -7.31 7.86 -6.54
C TYR A 335 -6.40 6.76 -5.98
N VAL A 336 -5.48 7.12 -5.09
CA VAL A 336 -4.64 6.17 -4.37
C VAL A 336 -5.36 5.76 -3.09
N VAL A 337 -5.79 4.51 -3.04
CA VAL A 337 -6.66 4.00 -1.97
C VAL A 337 -5.96 2.94 -1.11
N PRO A 338 -6.36 2.75 0.16
CA PRO A 338 -5.91 1.64 0.99
C PRO A 338 -6.43 0.31 0.41
N TYR A 339 -5.56 -0.45 -0.25
CA TYR A 339 -5.97 -1.67 -0.95
C TYR A 339 -6.10 -2.89 -0.01
N HIS A 340 -5.29 -2.95 1.04
CA HIS A 340 -5.24 -4.04 2.01
C HIS A 340 -5.21 -3.50 3.44
N ALA A 341 -5.78 -4.27 4.36
CA ALA A 341 -5.68 -4.00 5.80
C ALA A 341 -4.29 -4.30 6.39
N HIS A 342 -3.38 -4.92 5.61
CA HIS A 342 -2.09 -5.42 6.06
C HIS A 342 -2.17 -6.50 7.16
N SER A 343 -3.28 -7.20 7.24
CA SER A 343 -3.46 -8.46 7.97
C SER A 343 -4.57 -9.25 7.28
N ASP A 344 -4.24 -10.44 6.78
CA ASP A 344 -5.21 -11.33 6.14
C ASP A 344 -6.33 -11.72 7.10
N PHE A 345 -5.99 -11.95 8.38
CA PHE A 345 -6.96 -12.39 9.39
C PHE A 345 -8.04 -11.34 9.64
N ILE A 346 -7.64 -10.11 10.00
CA ILE A 346 -8.63 -9.07 10.29
C ILE A 346 -9.32 -8.58 9.02
N GLN A 347 -8.64 -8.59 7.85
CA GLN A 347 -9.27 -8.26 6.58
C GLN A 347 -10.39 -9.26 6.24
N LEU A 348 -10.16 -10.57 6.44
CA LEU A 348 -11.22 -11.58 6.26
C LEU A 348 -12.37 -11.39 7.24
N GLY A 349 -12.10 -10.88 8.45
CA GLY A 349 -13.14 -10.47 9.39
C GLY A 349 -14.01 -9.33 8.85
N ALA A 350 -13.40 -8.32 8.21
CA ALA A 350 -14.15 -7.24 7.56
C ALA A 350 -14.93 -7.69 6.31
N GLU A 351 -14.38 -8.65 5.57
CA GLU A 351 -14.97 -9.13 4.31
C GLU A 351 -16.05 -10.20 4.52
N LEU A 352 -15.86 -11.11 5.49
CA LEU A 352 -16.68 -12.30 5.72
C LEU A 352 -17.30 -12.38 7.12
N GLY A 353 -17.12 -11.35 7.94
CA GLY A 353 -17.54 -11.36 9.33
C GLY A 353 -16.73 -12.33 10.20
N ILE A 354 -17.14 -12.44 11.47
CA ILE A 354 -16.46 -13.28 12.47
C ILE A 354 -16.46 -14.78 12.10
N ILE A 355 -17.50 -15.22 11.37
CA ILE A 355 -17.60 -16.63 10.94
C ILE A 355 -16.47 -16.95 9.94
N GLY A 356 -16.26 -16.11 8.93
CA GLY A 356 -15.17 -16.28 7.97
C GLY A 356 -13.81 -16.21 8.63
N PHE A 357 -13.61 -15.26 9.54
CA PHE A 357 -12.40 -15.14 10.37
C PHE A 357 -12.12 -16.42 11.17
N LEU A 358 -13.11 -16.94 11.90
CA LEU A 358 -12.94 -18.15 12.74
C LEU A 358 -12.70 -19.41 11.90
N LEU A 359 -13.35 -19.54 10.74
CA LEU A 359 -13.11 -20.66 9.84
C LEU A 359 -11.68 -20.63 9.27
N TYR A 360 -11.19 -19.46 8.87
CA TYR A 360 -9.82 -19.30 8.37
C TYR A 360 -8.78 -19.52 9.50
N LEU A 361 -8.96 -18.92 10.67
CA LEU A 361 -8.11 -19.14 11.83
C LEU A 361 -8.09 -20.62 12.25
N GLY A 362 -9.23 -21.30 12.17
CA GLY A 362 -9.37 -22.72 12.48
C GLY A 362 -8.45 -23.61 11.64
N ILE A 363 -8.12 -23.25 10.39
CA ILE A 363 -7.16 -23.99 9.56
C ILE A 363 -5.79 -24.02 10.24
N PHE A 364 -5.34 -22.88 10.75
CA PHE A 364 -4.05 -22.75 11.45
C PHE A 364 -4.05 -23.46 12.80
N LEU A 365 -5.11 -23.29 13.57
CA LEU A 365 -5.23 -23.95 14.88
C LEU A 365 -5.25 -25.47 14.77
N TRP A 366 -5.95 -26.03 13.77
CA TRP A 366 -5.93 -27.46 13.51
C TRP A 366 -4.56 -27.94 13.02
N ALA A 367 -3.86 -27.15 12.20
CA ALA A 367 -2.49 -27.49 11.77
C ALA A 367 -1.54 -27.55 12.97
N VAL A 368 -1.57 -26.55 13.86
CA VAL A 368 -0.78 -26.53 15.11
C VAL A 368 -1.13 -27.72 15.99
N TYR A 369 -2.42 -28.00 16.19
CA TYR A 369 -2.87 -29.13 16.97
C TYR A 369 -2.35 -30.48 16.42
N TYR A 370 -2.39 -30.66 15.08
CA TYR A 370 -1.89 -31.88 14.45
C TYR A 370 -0.38 -32.04 14.61
N VAL A 371 0.40 -30.98 14.55
CA VAL A 371 1.84 -31.01 14.83
C VAL A 371 2.07 -31.39 16.28
N PHE A 372 1.34 -30.78 17.22
CA PHE A 372 1.49 -31.08 18.66
C PHE A 372 1.21 -32.57 18.99
N ILE A 373 0.09 -33.11 18.48
CA ILE A 373 -0.27 -34.52 18.65
C ILE A 373 0.80 -35.43 18.02
N TYR A 374 1.26 -35.11 16.81
CA TYR A 374 2.28 -35.90 16.13
C TYR A 374 3.58 -35.97 16.92
N ILE A 375 4.10 -34.84 17.39
CA ILE A 375 5.36 -34.78 18.15
C ILE A 375 5.24 -35.52 19.48
N ARG A 376 4.11 -35.40 20.18
CA ARG A 376 3.91 -35.97 21.52
C ARG A 376 3.66 -37.48 21.51
N HIS A 377 2.80 -37.95 20.63
CA HIS A 377 2.27 -39.31 20.67
C HIS A 377 2.84 -40.24 19.59
N SER A 378 3.43 -39.71 18.53
CA SER A 378 3.99 -40.55 17.48
C SER A 378 5.21 -41.34 17.94
N LYS A 379 5.28 -42.62 17.55
CA LYS A 379 6.47 -43.49 17.66
C LYS A 379 7.49 -43.26 16.56
N SER A 380 7.28 -42.25 15.72
CA SER A 380 8.14 -41.90 14.58
C SER A 380 9.56 -41.51 14.99
N SER A 381 10.47 -41.57 14.02
CA SER A 381 11.86 -41.22 14.20
C SER A 381 12.04 -39.75 14.61
N ILE A 382 13.17 -39.42 15.21
CA ILE A 382 13.53 -38.01 15.52
C ILE A 382 13.62 -37.19 14.26
N GLU A 383 14.07 -37.79 13.16
CA GLU A 383 14.15 -37.16 11.85
C GLU A 383 12.79 -36.64 11.36
N GLU A 384 11.75 -37.49 11.45
CA GLU A 384 10.39 -37.10 11.06
C GLU A 384 9.79 -36.06 12.01
N LYS A 385 10.04 -36.20 13.32
CA LYS A 385 9.60 -35.19 14.32
C LYS A 385 10.29 -33.85 14.10
N THR A 386 11.58 -33.86 13.74
CA THR A 386 12.34 -32.66 13.34
C THR A 386 11.69 -31.98 12.14
N PHE A 387 11.36 -32.74 11.08
CA PHE A 387 10.70 -32.19 9.91
C PHE A 387 9.35 -31.57 10.23
N VAL A 388 8.49 -32.30 10.96
CA VAL A 388 7.15 -31.80 11.34
C VAL A 388 7.23 -30.56 12.23
N PHE A 389 8.22 -30.48 13.13
CA PHE A 389 8.46 -29.26 13.91
C PHE A 389 8.92 -28.09 13.03
N LEU A 390 9.79 -28.31 12.05
CA LEU A 390 10.23 -27.27 11.12
C LEU A 390 9.09 -26.81 10.19
N LEU A 391 8.11 -27.67 9.86
CA LEU A 391 6.88 -27.25 9.20
C LEU A 391 6.08 -26.28 10.08
N LEU A 392 6.04 -26.48 11.40
CA LEU A 392 5.39 -25.55 12.33
C LEU A 392 6.12 -24.20 12.35
N VAL A 393 7.45 -24.20 12.33
CA VAL A 393 8.24 -22.96 12.23
C VAL A 393 7.95 -22.24 10.92
N ALA A 394 7.90 -22.95 9.79
CA ALA A 394 7.55 -22.36 8.48
C ALA A 394 6.11 -21.82 8.45
N LEU A 395 5.15 -22.52 9.09
CA LEU A 395 3.77 -22.04 9.26
C LEU A 395 3.74 -20.77 10.12
N GLY A 396 4.57 -20.69 11.16
CA GLY A 396 4.73 -19.49 11.97
C GLY A 396 5.26 -18.29 11.17
N VAL A 397 6.25 -18.50 10.29
CA VAL A 397 6.76 -17.47 9.38
C VAL A 397 5.65 -16.98 8.45
N TYR A 398 4.84 -17.89 7.88
CA TYR A 398 3.67 -17.51 7.09
C TYR A 398 2.65 -16.71 7.92
N SER A 399 2.40 -17.10 9.15
CA SER A 399 1.46 -16.41 10.05
C SER A 399 1.91 -15.00 10.38
N ILE A 400 3.22 -14.74 10.52
CA ILE A 400 3.78 -13.38 10.66
C ILE A 400 3.50 -12.58 9.39
N ASP A 401 3.75 -13.15 8.20
CA ASP A 401 3.45 -12.50 6.93
C ASP A 401 1.96 -12.17 6.80
N ALA A 402 1.09 -13.13 7.13
CA ALA A 402 -0.36 -12.99 7.08
C ALA A 402 -0.91 -11.92 8.05
N ASN A 403 -0.16 -11.55 9.11
CA ASN A 403 -0.55 -10.48 10.04
C ASN A 403 0.09 -9.12 9.72
N LEU A 404 1.10 -9.08 8.83
CA LEU A 404 1.84 -7.85 8.55
C LEU A 404 1.79 -7.42 7.07
N ASN A 405 1.30 -8.33 6.20
CA ASN A 405 1.15 -8.13 4.77
C ASN A 405 -0.18 -8.74 4.27
N PHE A 406 -0.16 -9.33 3.07
CA PHE A 406 -1.34 -9.91 2.40
C PHE A 406 -0.99 -11.14 1.54
N PRO A 407 -0.36 -12.20 2.11
CA PRO A 407 0.05 -13.39 1.36
C PRO A 407 -1.12 -14.17 0.75
N ILE A 408 -2.33 -14.05 1.28
CA ILE A 408 -3.55 -14.68 0.74
C ILE A 408 -3.85 -14.29 -0.73
N ALA A 409 -3.34 -13.14 -1.17
CA ALA A 409 -3.46 -12.67 -2.54
C ALA A 409 -2.27 -13.08 -3.44
N ARG A 410 -1.26 -13.83 -2.94
CA ARG A 410 0.02 -14.06 -3.61
C ARG A 410 0.30 -15.54 -3.88
N PRO A 411 0.10 -16.05 -5.12
CA PRO A 411 0.31 -17.45 -5.47
C PRO A 411 1.67 -18.01 -5.05
N GLN A 412 2.75 -17.24 -5.19
CA GLN A 412 4.12 -17.67 -4.85
C GLN A 412 4.28 -18.14 -3.41
N VAL A 413 3.61 -17.48 -2.47
CA VAL A 413 3.68 -17.80 -1.03
C VAL A 413 2.63 -18.85 -0.68
N LEU A 414 1.44 -18.77 -1.31
CA LEU A 414 0.34 -19.71 -1.10
C LEU A 414 0.70 -21.14 -1.49
N VAL A 415 1.51 -21.36 -2.54
CA VAL A 415 1.94 -22.72 -2.92
C VAL A 415 2.79 -23.37 -1.85
N VAL A 416 3.66 -22.61 -1.18
CA VAL A 416 4.49 -23.11 -0.07
C VAL A 416 3.62 -23.36 1.16
N TRP A 417 2.71 -22.45 1.49
CA TRP A 417 1.74 -22.63 2.58
C TRP A 417 0.86 -23.87 2.37
N ALA A 418 0.32 -24.07 1.15
CA ALA A 418 -0.48 -25.25 0.83
C ALA A 418 0.33 -26.56 0.99
N ALA A 419 1.61 -26.55 0.59
CA ALA A 419 2.50 -27.71 0.80
C ALA A 419 2.75 -27.98 2.29
N ILE A 420 2.94 -26.91 3.11
CA ILE A 420 3.14 -27.03 4.56
C ILE A 420 1.92 -27.67 5.22
N ILE A 421 0.72 -27.15 4.99
CA ILE A 421 -0.50 -27.68 5.62
C ILE A 421 -0.84 -29.08 5.09
N ALA A 422 -0.57 -29.38 3.81
CA ALA A 422 -0.73 -30.72 3.24
C ALA A 422 0.22 -31.73 3.90
N LEU A 423 1.48 -31.38 4.10
CA LEU A 423 2.46 -32.23 4.79
C LEU A 423 2.06 -32.46 6.26
N ILE A 424 1.70 -31.41 6.99
CA ILE A 424 1.21 -31.53 8.39
C ILE A 424 0.03 -32.51 8.46
N LEU A 425 -0.95 -32.32 7.57
CA LEU A 425 -2.13 -33.19 7.48
C LEU A 425 -1.73 -34.65 7.25
N ILE A 426 -0.84 -34.91 6.30
CA ILE A 426 -0.45 -36.29 5.93
C ILE A 426 0.33 -36.96 7.06
N TYR A 427 1.28 -36.26 7.69
CA TYR A 427 2.03 -36.83 8.82
C TYR A 427 1.11 -37.17 9.98
N TYR A 428 0.18 -36.28 10.32
CA TYR A 428 -0.83 -36.57 11.36
C TYR A 428 -1.73 -37.75 10.99
N GLN A 429 -2.21 -37.82 9.74
CA GLN A 429 -3.09 -38.91 9.33
C GLN A 429 -2.36 -40.26 9.23
N ASN A 430 -1.09 -40.29 8.84
CA ASN A 430 -0.27 -41.49 8.86
C ASN A 430 -0.10 -42.02 10.29
N HIS A 431 0.15 -41.14 11.26
CA HIS A 431 0.23 -41.51 12.67
C HIS A 431 -1.09 -42.08 13.17
N LYS A 432 -2.22 -41.40 12.91
CA LYS A 432 -3.54 -41.89 13.33
C LYS A 432 -3.92 -43.23 12.69
N GLN A 433 -3.50 -43.46 11.45
CA GLN A 433 -3.77 -44.71 10.72
C GLN A 433 -2.95 -45.89 11.26
N ALA A 434 -1.77 -45.65 11.85
CA ALA A 434 -0.97 -46.69 12.52
C ALA A 434 -1.70 -47.25 13.74
N ASP A 435 -2.50 -46.43 14.44
CA ASP A 435 -3.26 -46.83 15.62
C ASP A 435 -4.66 -47.39 15.25
N LYS A 436 -5.32 -46.81 14.25
CA LYS A 436 -6.67 -47.24 13.80
C LYS A 436 -6.81 -47.08 12.27
N PRO A 437 -7.21 -48.14 11.53
CA PRO A 437 -7.41 -48.03 10.09
C PRO A 437 -8.50 -47.00 9.77
N ILE A 438 -8.21 -46.11 8.82
CA ILE A 438 -9.18 -45.12 8.34
C ILE A 438 -10.28 -45.84 7.58
N LYS A 439 -11.54 -45.73 8.06
CA LYS A 439 -12.71 -46.22 7.32
C LYS A 439 -12.83 -45.43 6.01
N THR A 440 -12.66 -46.10 4.88
CA THR A 440 -12.91 -45.50 3.55
C THR A 440 -14.38 -45.21 3.40
N LYS A 441 -14.67 -43.96 3.01
CA LYS A 441 -16.03 -43.52 2.63
C LYS A 441 -16.11 -43.48 1.10
N PRO A 442 -16.64 -44.53 0.43
CA PRO A 442 -16.55 -44.69 -1.00
C PRO A 442 -17.19 -43.52 -1.81
N PHE A 443 -18.23 -42.91 -1.24
CA PHE A 443 -18.97 -41.82 -1.88
C PHE A 443 -18.17 -40.50 -1.95
N LEU A 444 -17.13 -40.31 -1.08
CA LEU A 444 -16.34 -39.09 -1.08
C LEU A 444 -15.53 -38.90 -2.38
N THR A 445 -15.12 -39.98 -3.02
CA THR A 445 -14.34 -39.88 -4.25
C THR A 445 -15.15 -39.29 -5.41
N PRO A 446 -16.34 -39.79 -5.77
CA PRO A 446 -17.13 -39.16 -6.81
C PRO A 446 -17.57 -37.75 -6.42
N VAL A 447 -17.95 -37.50 -5.16
CA VAL A 447 -18.30 -36.14 -4.67
C VAL A 447 -17.12 -35.17 -4.87
N PHE A 448 -15.92 -35.57 -4.44
CA PHE A 448 -14.72 -34.73 -4.61
C PHE A 448 -14.43 -34.43 -6.10
N LEU A 449 -14.44 -35.46 -6.96
CA LEU A 449 -14.14 -35.29 -8.37
C LEU A 449 -15.20 -34.45 -9.08
N SER A 450 -16.49 -34.64 -8.77
CA SER A 450 -17.59 -33.84 -9.32
C SER A 450 -17.50 -32.38 -8.85
N LEU A 451 -17.27 -32.15 -7.56
CA LEU A 451 -17.13 -30.81 -7.02
C LEU A 451 -15.90 -30.09 -7.62
N ALA A 452 -14.78 -30.81 -7.75
CA ALA A 452 -13.58 -30.28 -8.39
C ALA A 452 -13.86 -29.89 -9.85
N PHE A 453 -14.58 -30.73 -10.61
CA PHE A 453 -14.94 -30.42 -11.98
C PHE A 453 -15.85 -29.17 -12.07
N VAL A 454 -16.93 -29.15 -11.28
CA VAL A 454 -17.90 -28.04 -11.26
C VAL A 454 -17.26 -26.72 -10.83
N CYS A 455 -16.26 -26.76 -9.96
CA CYS A 455 -15.56 -25.55 -9.51
C CYS A 455 -14.42 -25.12 -10.43
N LEU A 456 -13.57 -26.06 -10.89
CA LEU A 456 -12.34 -25.72 -11.61
C LEU A 456 -12.58 -25.32 -13.08
N VAL A 457 -13.60 -25.90 -13.77
CA VAL A 457 -13.91 -25.51 -15.15
C VAL A 457 -14.37 -24.06 -15.24
N PRO A 458 -15.35 -23.59 -14.44
CA PRO A 458 -15.68 -22.16 -14.38
C PRO A 458 -14.49 -21.30 -13.91
N SER A 459 -13.68 -21.81 -12.98
CA SER A 459 -12.49 -21.08 -12.51
C SER A 459 -11.50 -20.79 -13.64
N LEU A 460 -11.31 -21.71 -14.59
CA LEU A 460 -10.46 -21.46 -15.76
C LEU A 460 -11.02 -20.33 -16.62
N TYR A 461 -12.34 -20.32 -16.83
CA TYR A 461 -12.98 -19.23 -17.57
C TYR A 461 -12.78 -17.88 -16.89
N ILE A 462 -13.02 -17.80 -15.57
CA ILE A 462 -12.91 -16.57 -14.80
C ILE A 462 -11.45 -16.10 -14.74
N THR A 463 -10.49 -16.97 -14.38
CA THR A 463 -9.07 -16.60 -14.30
C THR A 463 -8.51 -16.15 -15.66
N ASN A 464 -8.93 -16.79 -16.77
CA ASN A 464 -8.56 -16.36 -18.12
C ASN A 464 -9.19 -14.99 -18.48
N LYS A 465 -10.45 -14.73 -18.10
CA LYS A 465 -11.08 -13.42 -18.28
C LYS A 465 -10.35 -12.34 -17.49
N VAL A 466 -9.97 -12.61 -16.24
CA VAL A 466 -9.17 -11.71 -15.40
C VAL A 466 -7.81 -11.41 -16.07
N TYR A 467 -7.11 -12.44 -16.54
CA TYR A 467 -5.84 -12.26 -17.24
C TYR A 467 -5.99 -11.40 -18.51
N LYS A 468 -6.99 -11.69 -19.37
CA LYS A 468 -7.27 -10.90 -20.56
C LYS A 468 -7.64 -9.45 -20.21
N SER A 469 -8.43 -9.25 -19.16
CA SER A 469 -8.75 -7.92 -18.66
C SER A 469 -7.50 -7.14 -18.25
N LEU A 470 -6.61 -7.76 -17.46
CA LEU A 470 -5.37 -7.11 -17.01
C LEU A 470 -4.37 -6.85 -18.15
N LYS A 471 -4.42 -7.63 -19.21
CA LYS A 471 -3.68 -7.34 -20.45
C LYS A 471 -4.24 -6.11 -21.16
N GLY A 472 -5.56 -6.02 -21.31
CA GLY A 472 -6.23 -4.87 -21.93
C GLY A 472 -6.13 -3.59 -21.09
N GLN A 473 -6.16 -3.71 -19.75
CA GLN A 473 -6.00 -2.58 -18.83
C GLN A 473 -4.65 -1.86 -19.01
N MET A 474 -3.60 -2.53 -19.49
CA MET A 474 -2.31 -1.89 -19.76
C MET A 474 -2.46 -0.71 -20.73
N PHE A 475 -3.24 -0.90 -21.80
CA PHE A 475 -3.52 0.15 -22.79
C PHE A 475 -4.44 1.24 -22.22
N LEU A 476 -5.55 0.85 -21.58
CA LEU A 476 -6.48 1.82 -21.00
C LEU A 476 -5.86 2.68 -19.90
N LEU A 477 -5.02 2.10 -19.03
CA LEU A 477 -4.36 2.83 -17.94
C LEU A 477 -3.22 3.71 -18.47
N GLN A 478 -2.54 3.31 -19.54
CA GLN A 478 -1.56 4.16 -20.21
C GLN A 478 -2.22 5.44 -20.76
N ASP A 479 -3.34 5.29 -21.48
CA ASP A 479 -4.13 6.41 -22.00
C ASP A 479 -4.72 7.25 -20.84
N PHE A 480 -5.21 6.60 -19.79
CA PHE A 480 -5.71 7.28 -18.60
C PHE A 480 -4.65 8.16 -17.94
N ASN A 481 -3.46 7.62 -17.69
CA ASN A 481 -2.40 8.33 -16.99
C ASN A 481 -1.79 9.48 -17.83
N SER A 482 -1.76 9.32 -19.15
CA SER A 482 -1.26 10.34 -20.08
C SER A 482 -2.34 11.31 -20.56
N ASN A 483 -3.58 11.14 -20.12
CA ASN A 483 -4.76 11.87 -20.60
C ASN A 483 -4.91 11.85 -22.12
N LYS A 484 -4.61 10.70 -22.73
CA LYS A 484 -4.73 10.45 -24.18
C LYS A 484 -5.90 9.51 -24.48
N PHE A 485 -6.26 9.40 -25.74
CA PHE A 485 -7.35 8.56 -26.27
C PHE A 485 -6.86 7.84 -27.54
N ASN A 486 -5.70 7.13 -27.41
CA ASN A 486 -5.04 6.48 -28.54
C ASN A 486 -5.81 5.23 -29.01
N LEU A 487 -6.62 4.61 -28.13
CA LEU A 487 -7.40 3.45 -28.49
C LEU A 487 -8.59 3.84 -29.37
N PRO A 488 -8.79 3.22 -30.55
CA PRO A 488 -9.95 3.47 -31.39
C PRO A 488 -11.27 3.17 -30.68
N LEU A 489 -12.27 4.02 -30.87
CA LEU A 489 -13.56 3.95 -30.16
C LEU A 489 -14.28 2.59 -30.33
N ASN A 490 -14.17 1.97 -31.52
CA ASN A 490 -14.74 0.65 -31.80
C ASN A 490 -14.06 -0.50 -31.04
N GLN A 491 -12.85 -0.29 -30.53
CA GLN A 491 -12.11 -1.28 -29.74
C GLN A 491 -12.29 -1.10 -28.22
N VAL A 492 -12.74 0.08 -27.77
CA VAL A 492 -12.86 0.40 -26.35
C VAL A 492 -13.73 -0.60 -25.60
N ASP A 493 -14.83 -1.05 -26.18
CA ASP A 493 -15.75 -2.00 -25.54
C ASP A 493 -15.16 -3.41 -25.42
N THR A 494 -14.33 -3.83 -26.37
CA THR A 494 -13.85 -5.21 -26.50
C THR A 494 -12.47 -5.45 -25.90
N VAL A 495 -11.65 -4.40 -25.74
CA VAL A 495 -10.26 -4.49 -25.27
C VAL A 495 -10.14 -5.05 -23.86
N VAL A 496 -11.12 -4.78 -23.00
CA VAL A 496 -11.17 -5.27 -21.63
C VAL A 496 -12.51 -5.96 -21.36
N PRO A 497 -12.48 -7.25 -21.00
CA PRO A 497 -13.66 -8.00 -20.56
C PRO A 497 -14.30 -7.39 -19.31
N ASP A 498 -15.56 -7.73 -19.03
CA ASP A 498 -16.33 -7.23 -17.88
C ASP A 498 -15.94 -7.87 -16.52
N ILE A 499 -15.01 -8.84 -16.53
CA ILE A 499 -14.47 -9.50 -15.33
C ILE A 499 -12.94 -9.37 -15.31
N PRO A 500 -12.41 -8.66 -14.28
CA PRO A 500 -13.08 -7.86 -13.25
C PRO A 500 -13.72 -6.60 -13.84
N ASN A 501 -14.59 -5.92 -13.08
CA ASN A 501 -15.24 -4.68 -13.50
C ASN A 501 -14.58 -3.41 -12.92
N ILE A 502 -13.51 -3.59 -12.14
CA ILE A 502 -12.62 -2.53 -11.67
C ILE A 502 -11.17 -2.79 -12.11
N THR A 503 -10.39 -1.72 -12.25
CA THR A 503 -8.96 -1.79 -12.55
C THR A 503 -8.14 -2.24 -11.35
N VAL A 504 -6.84 -2.47 -11.56
CA VAL A 504 -5.88 -2.74 -10.46
C VAL A 504 -5.79 -1.60 -9.43
N THR A 505 -6.26 -0.41 -9.76
CA THR A 505 -6.31 0.77 -8.85
C THR A 505 -7.72 1.06 -8.36
N THR A 506 -8.64 0.11 -8.44
CA THR A 506 -10.06 0.20 -8.04
C THR A 506 -10.93 1.15 -8.85
N ILE A 507 -10.39 1.84 -9.86
CA ILE A 507 -11.18 2.68 -10.76
C ILE A 507 -12.10 1.77 -11.60
N PRO A 508 -13.42 2.07 -11.71
CA PRO A 508 -14.32 1.27 -12.52
C PRO A 508 -13.92 1.25 -13.99
N ILE A 509 -13.79 0.06 -14.58
CA ILE A 509 -13.39 -0.12 -15.98
C ILE A 509 -14.36 0.60 -16.92
N ASN A 510 -15.67 0.50 -16.64
CA ASN A 510 -16.68 1.19 -17.44
C ASN A 510 -16.55 2.71 -17.39
N SER A 511 -16.08 3.28 -16.26
CA SER A 511 -15.83 4.71 -16.17
C SER A 511 -14.58 5.13 -16.96
N VAL A 512 -13.55 4.28 -17.01
CA VAL A 512 -12.39 4.53 -17.88
C VAL A 512 -12.80 4.46 -19.35
N LYS A 513 -13.61 3.47 -19.74
CA LYS A 513 -14.18 3.37 -21.10
C LYS A 513 -15.05 4.59 -21.44
N ALA A 514 -15.88 5.06 -20.49
CA ALA A 514 -16.76 6.20 -20.68
C ALA A 514 -16.01 7.48 -21.08
N ARG A 515 -14.76 7.69 -20.65
CA ARG A 515 -13.95 8.84 -21.04
C ARG A 515 -13.79 8.98 -22.56
N TYR A 516 -13.62 7.87 -23.26
CA TYR A 516 -13.51 7.86 -24.72
C TYR A 516 -14.81 8.32 -25.38
N TYR A 517 -15.96 7.94 -24.83
CA TYR A 517 -17.28 8.36 -25.31
C TYR A 517 -17.57 9.83 -24.95
N VAL A 518 -17.10 10.30 -23.80
CA VAL A 518 -17.16 11.74 -23.45
C VAL A 518 -16.33 12.54 -24.45
N ASN A 519 -15.10 12.13 -24.73
CA ASN A 519 -14.23 12.80 -25.71
C ASN A 519 -14.85 12.81 -27.12
N ALA A 520 -15.58 11.75 -27.50
CA ALA A 520 -16.30 11.65 -28.77
C ALA A 520 -17.71 12.29 -28.73
N LYS A 521 -18.09 12.98 -27.63
CA LYS A 521 -19.41 13.59 -27.40
C LYS A 521 -20.61 12.63 -27.51
N GLN A 522 -20.38 11.32 -27.32
CA GLN A 522 -21.42 10.30 -27.26
C GLN A 522 -21.93 10.15 -25.82
N TYR A 523 -22.61 11.18 -25.33
CA TYR A 523 -22.95 11.34 -23.91
C TYR A 523 -23.89 10.27 -23.37
N ASP A 524 -24.90 9.83 -24.14
CA ASP A 524 -25.85 8.81 -23.68
C ASP A 524 -25.16 7.48 -23.40
N LYS A 525 -24.25 7.07 -24.29
CA LYS A 525 -23.45 5.85 -24.09
C LYS A 525 -22.47 6.00 -22.93
N ALA A 526 -21.84 7.17 -22.79
CA ALA A 526 -20.99 7.48 -21.67
C ALA A 526 -21.74 7.39 -20.35
N LEU A 527 -22.95 8.00 -20.24
CA LEU A 527 -23.76 7.97 -19.01
C LEU A 527 -24.16 6.55 -18.64
N ALA A 528 -24.59 5.72 -19.61
CA ALA A 528 -24.91 4.31 -19.38
C ALA A 528 -23.72 3.50 -18.81
N LEU A 529 -22.51 3.77 -19.29
CA LEU A 529 -21.28 3.16 -18.76
C LEU A 529 -20.93 3.69 -17.36
N LEU A 530 -21.15 4.99 -17.11
CA LEU A 530 -20.90 5.60 -15.81
C LEU A 530 -21.86 5.09 -14.72
N ASP A 531 -23.11 4.75 -15.08
CA ASP A 531 -24.05 4.11 -14.14
C ASP A 531 -23.55 2.73 -13.71
N LYS A 532 -23.00 1.94 -14.64
CA LYS A 532 -22.33 0.68 -14.32
C LYS A 532 -21.07 0.91 -13.47
N GLY A 533 -20.33 1.98 -13.76
CA GLY A 533 -19.15 2.36 -13.00
C GLY A 533 -19.45 2.75 -11.56
N THR A 534 -20.51 3.54 -11.32
CA THR A 534 -20.97 3.89 -9.96
C THR A 534 -21.29 2.64 -9.14
N LYS A 535 -21.95 1.63 -9.76
CA LYS A 535 -22.26 0.37 -9.08
C LYS A 535 -21.02 -0.47 -8.79
N ALA A 536 -20.01 -0.42 -9.68
CA ALA A 536 -18.77 -1.19 -9.50
C ALA A 536 -17.89 -0.66 -8.35
N ASN A 537 -17.83 0.66 -8.16
CA ASN A 537 -17.16 1.29 -7.00
C ASN A 537 -17.91 2.55 -6.57
N PRO A 538 -18.81 2.44 -5.59
CA PRO A 538 -19.65 3.55 -5.16
C PRO A 538 -18.92 4.59 -4.28
N TYR A 539 -17.71 4.28 -3.79
CA TYR A 539 -16.98 5.13 -2.85
C TYR A 539 -15.88 5.97 -3.50
N LEU A 540 -15.51 5.70 -4.76
CA LEU A 540 -14.43 6.43 -5.44
C LEU A 540 -14.91 7.72 -6.12
N PHE A 541 -16.20 7.80 -6.44
CA PHE A 541 -16.87 8.95 -7.08
C PHE A 541 -16.26 9.40 -8.41
N TYR A 542 -15.45 8.56 -9.05
CA TYR A 542 -14.87 8.87 -10.36
C TYR A 542 -15.94 8.95 -11.46
N SER A 543 -16.96 8.09 -11.39
CA SER A 543 -18.10 8.14 -12.30
C SER A 543 -18.89 9.45 -12.18
N GLU A 544 -19.07 9.92 -10.95
CA GLU A 544 -19.78 11.16 -10.62
C GLU A 544 -19.06 12.39 -11.21
N ILE A 545 -17.74 12.43 -11.15
CA ILE A 545 -16.95 13.51 -11.74
C ILE A 545 -17.14 13.55 -13.26
N LEU A 546 -17.13 12.42 -13.94
CA LEU A 546 -17.36 12.34 -15.37
C LEU A 546 -18.81 12.71 -15.75
N LYS A 547 -19.80 12.29 -14.95
CA LYS A 547 -21.20 12.74 -15.12
C LYS A 547 -21.33 14.26 -14.98
N SER A 548 -20.67 14.84 -13.97
CA SER A 548 -20.61 16.29 -13.80
C SER A 548 -20.01 16.98 -15.03
N GLN A 549 -18.97 16.39 -15.63
CA GLN A 549 -18.39 16.92 -16.86
C GLN A 549 -19.39 16.90 -18.03
N ILE A 550 -20.04 15.78 -18.26
CA ILE A 550 -21.04 15.65 -19.34
C ILE A 550 -22.16 16.70 -19.19
N PHE A 551 -22.73 16.82 -18.00
CA PHE A 551 -23.81 17.77 -17.76
C PHE A 551 -23.37 19.22 -17.90
N GLN A 552 -22.13 19.56 -17.53
CA GLN A 552 -21.59 20.89 -17.78
C GLN A 552 -21.40 21.15 -19.27
N GLU A 553 -20.89 20.20 -20.05
CA GLU A 553 -20.72 20.31 -21.52
C GLU A 553 -22.08 20.42 -22.24
N GLN A 554 -23.17 19.88 -21.63
CA GLN A 554 -24.55 20.03 -22.10
C GLN A 554 -25.21 21.33 -21.63
N GLY A 555 -24.52 22.20 -20.87
CA GLY A 555 -25.08 23.43 -20.30
C GLY A 555 -26.00 23.22 -19.09
N LYS A 556 -26.16 22.00 -18.60
CA LYS A 556 -27.01 21.62 -17.44
C LYS A 556 -26.25 21.81 -16.12
N LEU A 557 -25.96 23.07 -15.76
CA LEU A 557 -25.07 23.41 -14.64
C LEU A 557 -25.55 22.88 -13.29
N ASP A 558 -26.88 22.88 -13.02
CA ASP A 558 -27.41 22.37 -11.76
C ASP A 558 -27.19 20.87 -11.62
N SER A 559 -27.46 20.10 -12.67
CA SER A 559 -27.16 18.66 -12.69
C SER A 559 -25.65 18.41 -12.53
N ALA A 560 -24.80 19.17 -13.22
CA ALA A 560 -23.36 19.10 -13.08
C ALA A 560 -22.91 19.35 -11.64
N LYS A 561 -23.49 20.37 -10.98
CA LYS A 561 -23.20 20.71 -9.57
C LYS A 561 -23.63 19.61 -8.60
N VAL A 562 -24.78 18.97 -8.80
CA VAL A 562 -25.24 17.84 -7.96
C VAL A 562 -24.23 16.70 -7.97
N TYR A 563 -23.71 16.29 -9.15
CA TYR A 563 -22.73 15.20 -9.23
C TYR A 563 -21.36 15.63 -8.70
N ALA A 564 -20.91 16.86 -8.95
CA ALA A 564 -19.66 17.39 -8.39
C ALA A 564 -19.74 17.49 -6.86
N ARG A 565 -20.90 17.94 -6.31
CA ARG A 565 -21.14 17.98 -4.87
C ARG A 565 -21.01 16.59 -4.25
N LYS A 566 -21.67 15.59 -4.85
CA LYS A 566 -21.60 14.19 -4.38
C LYS A 566 -20.14 13.70 -4.36
N ALA A 567 -19.35 14.00 -5.39
CA ALA A 567 -17.95 13.59 -5.46
C ALA A 567 -17.08 14.34 -4.43
N PHE A 568 -17.27 15.65 -4.27
CA PHE A 568 -16.52 16.45 -3.31
C PHE A 568 -16.79 16.01 -1.86
N PHE A 569 -18.05 15.85 -1.47
CA PHE A 569 -18.38 15.42 -0.10
C PHE A 569 -17.97 13.98 0.17
N GLY A 570 -17.91 13.13 -0.87
CA GLY A 570 -17.41 11.77 -0.76
C GLY A 570 -15.89 11.68 -0.58
N LEU A 571 -15.11 12.49 -1.31
CA LEU A 571 -13.65 12.55 -1.24
C LEU A 571 -13.18 14.01 -1.27
N PRO A 572 -13.30 14.73 -0.14
CA PRO A 572 -13.07 16.18 -0.12
C PRO A 572 -11.60 16.57 -0.34
N ASN A 573 -10.67 15.66 -0.09
CA ASN A 573 -9.24 15.90 -0.24
C ASN A 573 -8.71 15.58 -1.65
N ASN A 574 -9.59 15.11 -2.55
CA ASN A 574 -9.27 14.90 -3.95
C ASN A 574 -9.31 16.24 -4.70
N ASP A 575 -8.16 16.67 -5.25
CA ASP A 575 -8.02 17.97 -5.88
C ASP A 575 -8.90 18.12 -7.14
N LEU A 576 -9.18 17.05 -7.87
CA LEU A 576 -10.08 17.08 -9.03
C LEU A 576 -11.54 17.32 -8.59
N HIS A 577 -11.97 16.67 -7.49
CA HIS A 577 -13.32 16.81 -6.96
C HIS A 577 -13.56 18.20 -6.40
N SER A 578 -12.63 18.70 -5.58
CA SER A 578 -12.73 20.04 -4.98
C SER A 578 -12.70 21.15 -6.05
N SER A 579 -11.75 21.11 -6.98
CA SER A 579 -11.65 22.09 -8.05
C SER A 579 -12.90 22.13 -8.93
N ARG A 580 -13.44 20.97 -9.27
CA ARG A 580 -14.64 20.88 -10.11
C ARG A 580 -15.88 21.41 -9.40
N TYR A 581 -16.06 21.06 -8.12
CA TYR A 581 -17.20 21.56 -7.35
C TYR A 581 -17.14 23.06 -7.16
N LEU A 582 -15.97 23.60 -6.80
CA LEU A 582 -15.72 25.03 -6.65
C LEU A 582 -15.96 25.81 -7.96
N ASN A 583 -15.50 25.27 -9.08
CA ASN A 583 -15.77 25.89 -10.39
C ASN A 583 -17.27 26.00 -10.67
N LEU A 584 -18.04 24.95 -10.40
CA LEU A 584 -19.50 24.95 -10.60
C LEU A 584 -20.22 25.87 -9.61
N ILE A 585 -19.77 25.98 -8.37
CA ILE A 585 -20.26 26.97 -7.40
C ILE A 585 -20.06 28.39 -7.94
N ASN A 586 -18.89 28.68 -8.48
CA ASN A 586 -18.60 29.97 -9.08
C ASN A 586 -19.52 30.28 -10.30
N LEU A 587 -19.63 29.31 -11.23
CA LEU A 587 -20.46 29.43 -12.42
C LEU A 587 -21.97 29.62 -12.08
N THR A 588 -22.46 28.94 -11.06
CA THR A 588 -23.87 29.04 -10.61
C THR A 588 -24.11 30.14 -9.57
N ARG A 589 -23.06 30.88 -9.15
CA ARG A 589 -23.11 31.94 -8.14
C ARG A 589 -23.73 31.48 -6.81
N ASP A 590 -23.47 30.22 -6.39
CA ASP A 590 -24.11 29.57 -5.25
C ASP A 590 -23.31 29.77 -3.95
N ARG A 591 -23.57 30.91 -3.27
CA ARG A 591 -22.93 31.22 -1.98
C ARG A 591 -23.21 30.16 -0.91
N LYS A 592 -24.42 29.59 -0.86
CA LYS A 592 -24.80 28.58 0.13
C LYS A 592 -23.98 27.31 -0.02
N ALA A 593 -23.79 26.85 -1.26
CA ALA A 593 -22.96 25.69 -1.53
C ALA A 593 -21.47 25.92 -1.18
N LEU A 594 -20.97 27.16 -1.33
CA LEU A 594 -19.61 27.52 -0.91
C LEU A 594 -19.45 27.46 0.61
N GLU A 595 -20.46 27.93 1.37
CA GLU A 595 -20.48 27.84 2.84
C GLU A 595 -20.47 26.38 3.33
N GLU A 596 -21.32 25.54 2.74
CA GLU A 596 -21.34 24.11 3.06
C GLU A 596 -20.00 23.42 2.81
N ALA A 597 -19.28 23.85 1.79
CA ALA A 597 -17.97 23.27 1.45
C ALA A 597 -16.82 23.77 2.34
N PHE A 598 -16.94 24.95 2.95
CA PHE A 598 -15.85 25.65 3.64
C PHE A 598 -15.10 24.80 4.64
N THR A 599 -15.79 24.14 5.58
CA THR A 599 -15.15 23.35 6.64
C THR A 599 -14.31 22.20 6.06
N LEU A 600 -14.83 21.47 5.07
CA LEU A 600 -14.10 20.37 4.44
C LEU A 600 -12.94 20.84 3.55
N LEU A 601 -13.11 21.99 2.87
CA LEU A 601 -12.04 22.58 2.05
C LEU A 601 -10.84 22.98 2.91
N THR A 602 -11.09 23.53 4.09
CA THR A 602 -10.07 24.12 4.98
C THR A 602 -9.54 23.16 6.05
N ASP A 603 -10.17 22.00 6.24
CA ASP A 603 -9.84 20.99 7.29
C ASP A 603 -8.33 20.61 7.33
N LYS A 604 -7.69 20.48 6.18
CA LYS A 604 -6.27 20.11 6.04
C LYS A 604 -5.33 21.30 5.83
N ASN A 605 -5.79 22.53 5.97
CA ASN A 605 -5.03 23.75 5.76
C ASN A 605 -4.17 23.75 4.47
N LYS A 606 -4.75 23.27 3.35
CA LYS A 606 -4.06 23.29 2.05
C LYS A 606 -4.10 24.68 1.44
N LEU A 607 -2.95 25.25 1.11
CA LEU A 607 -2.82 26.58 0.49
C LEU A 607 -3.74 26.76 -0.71
N ASN A 608 -3.74 25.81 -1.66
CA ASN A 608 -4.57 25.91 -2.86
C ASN A 608 -6.08 25.92 -2.55
N ASN A 609 -6.53 25.21 -1.54
CA ASN A 609 -7.94 25.19 -1.15
C ASN A 609 -8.37 26.52 -0.55
N TRP A 610 -7.56 27.08 0.34
CA TRP A 610 -7.79 28.39 0.91
C TRP A 610 -7.78 29.48 -0.16
N LYS A 611 -6.79 29.47 -1.06
CA LYS A 611 -6.69 30.41 -2.17
C LYS A 611 -7.92 30.36 -3.08
N ASN A 612 -8.30 29.16 -3.55
CA ASN A 612 -9.47 28.98 -4.41
C ASN A 612 -10.77 29.40 -3.72
N TYR A 613 -10.92 29.07 -2.42
CA TYR A 613 -12.06 29.53 -1.63
C TYR A 613 -12.14 31.05 -1.59
N LEU A 614 -11.06 31.74 -1.24
CA LEU A 614 -11.03 33.21 -1.12
C LEU A 614 -11.30 33.90 -2.46
N ILE A 615 -10.75 33.37 -3.56
CA ILE A 615 -10.99 33.90 -4.92
C ILE A 615 -12.49 33.83 -5.25
N ILE A 616 -13.12 32.66 -5.03
CA ILE A 616 -14.56 32.49 -5.34
C ILE A 616 -15.43 33.30 -4.39
N ALA A 617 -15.10 33.28 -3.10
CA ALA A 617 -15.83 34.02 -2.08
C ALA A 617 -15.79 35.54 -2.34
N SER A 618 -14.64 36.09 -2.76
CA SER A 618 -14.53 37.54 -3.11
C SER A 618 -15.50 37.98 -4.22
N GLY A 619 -15.89 37.05 -5.09
CA GLY A 619 -16.88 37.30 -6.15
C GLY A 619 -18.34 37.03 -5.74
N LEU A 620 -18.58 36.32 -4.62
CA LEU A 620 -19.93 35.92 -4.18
C LEU A 620 -20.42 36.68 -2.94
N TYR A 621 -19.51 37.22 -2.15
CA TYR A 621 -19.84 37.99 -0.95
C TYR A 621 -19.90 39.49 -1.25
N PRO A 622 -20.66 40.27 -0.46
CA PRO A 622 -20.60 41.71 -0.52
C PRO A 622 -19.16 42.22 -0.22
N PRO A 623 -18.78 43.34 -0.79
CA PRO A 623 -17.48 43.97 -0.44
C PRO A 623 -17.36 44.19 1.06
N LYS A 624 -16.19 43.84 1.62
CA LYS A 624 -15.87 44.01 3.05
C LYS A 624 -16.78 43.18 4.01
N ASP A 625 -17.30 42.03 3.54
CA ASP A 625 -18.06 41.11 4.40
C ASP A 625 -17.19 40.67 5.60
N LYS A 626 -17.67 40.93 6.83
CA LYS A 626 -16.92 40.70 8.07
C LYS A 626 -16.41 39.26 8.21
N ASN A 627 -17.27 38.30 7.91
CA ASN A 627 -16.90 36.87 8.02
C ASN A 627 -15.82 36.50 7.00
N LEU A 628 -15.93 37.03 5.78
CA LEU A 628 -14.92 36.76 4.72
C LEU A 628 -13.61 37.44 5.04
N VAL A 629 -13.62 38.67 5.59
CA VAL A 629 -12.42 39.39 6.06
C VAL A 629 -11.70 38.58 7.15
N GLU A 630 -12.45 38.07 8.15
CA GLU A 630 -11.89 37.26 9.22
C GLU A 630 -11.27 35.95 8.69
N ARG A 631 -11.94 35.25 7.76
CA ARG A 631 -11.40 34.04 7.11
C ARG A 631 -10.15 34.36 6.29
N ALA A 632 -10.14 35.48 5.58
CA ALA A 632 -8.98 35.91 4.80
C ALA A 632 -7.78 36.26 5.73
N LYS A 633 -8.04 36.92 6.87
CA LYS A 633 -7.02 37.16 7.91
C LYS A 633 -6.46 35.85 8.45
N ARG A 634 -7.32 34.92 8.82
CA ARG A 634 -6.87 33.58 9.26
C ARG A 634 -6.02 32.86 8.21
N ALA A 635 -6.33 33.01 6.94
CA ALA A 635 -5.50 32.45 5.88
C ALA A 635 -4.10 33.05 5.84
N THR A 636 -3.95 34.38 6.10
CA THR A 636 -2.60 35.00 6.22
C THR A 636 -1.81 34.50 7.41
N GLU A 637 -2.48 34.19 8.53
CA GLU A 637 -1.87 33.60 9.71
C GLU A 637 -1.38 32.16 9.46
N LEU A 638 -2.14 31.37 8.69
CA LEU A 638 -1.78 30.02 8.29
C LEU A 638 -0.66 29.96 7.25
N PHE A 639 -0.56 30.99 6.40
CA PHE A 639 0.40 31.05 5.28
C PHE A 639 1.14 32.40 5.26
N PRO A 640 1.93 32.73 6.30
CA PRO A 640 2.49 34.06 6.50
C PRO A 640 3.49 34.49 5.41
N SER A 641 4.13 33.54 4.72
CA SER A 641 5.07 33.82 3.62
C SER A 641 4.43 33.88 2.23
N ASN A 642 3.11 33.67 2.12
CA ASN A 642 2.45 33.59 0.82
C ASN A 642 1.84 34.93 0.39
N GLU A 643 2.47 35.61 -0.57
CA GLU A 643 2.05 36.94 -1.04
C GLU A 643 0.70 36.94 -1.76
N GLU A 644 0.30 35.83 -2.41
CA GLU A 644 -1.02 35.74 -3.07
C GLU A 644 -2.16 35.76 -2.04
N ILE A 645 -1.99 35.05 -0.92
CA ILE A 645 -2.98 35.06 0.20
C ILE A 645 -3.05 36.47 0.83
N LYS A 646 -1.92 37.10 1.06
CA LYS A 646 -1.88 38.49 1.57
C LYS A 646 -2.56 39.46 0.60
N ALA A 647 -2.33 39.32 -0.71
CA ALA A 647 -2.99 40.13 -1.72
C ALA A 647 -4.51 39.94 -1.75
N LEU A 648 -4.99 38.68 -1.64
CA LEU A 648 -6.42 38.37 -1.51
C LEU A 648 -7.01 38.95 -0.24
N TYR A 649 -6.31 38.90 0.90
CA TYR A 649 -6.76 39.53 2.13
C TYR A 649 -6.91 41.03 1.96
N ARG A 650 -5.91 41.75 1.38
CA ARG A 650 -5.98 43.19 1.07
C ARG A 650 -7.18 43.50 0.19
N GLN A 651 -7.37 42.73 -0.90
CA GLN A 651 -8.49 42.90 -1.83
C GLN A 651 -9.85 42.69 -1.13
N ILE A 652 -9.98 41.71 -0.24
CA ILE A 652 -11.24 41.43 0.46
C ILE A 652 -11.54 42.46 1.54
N ALA A 653 -10.52 42.89 2.31
CA ALA A 653 -10.70 43.80 3.43
C ALA A 653 -10.80 45.28 2.99
N VAL A 654 -10.03 45.70 2.03
CA VAL A 654 -10.00 47.09 1.55
C VAL A 654 -10.93 47.31 0.34
N GLY A 655 -11.09 46.29 -0.47
CA GLY A 655 -11.79 46.33 -1.77
C GLY A 655 -10.87 46.68 -2.92
N GLN A 656 -11.17 46.17 -4.12
CA GLN A 656 -10.32 46.38 -5.30
C GLN A 656 -10.11 47.86 -5.66
N VAL A 657 -11.14 48.67 -5.50
CA VAL A 657 -11.07 50.13 -5.75
C VAL A 657 -10.07 50.81 -4.81
N GLY A 658 -10.12 50.46 -3.52
CA GLY A 658 -9.19 50.99 -2.52
C GLY A 658 -7.74 50.56 -2.77
N VAL A 659 -7.52 49.29 -3.10
CA VAL A 659 -6.19 48.76 -3.46
C VAL A 659 -5.61 49.49 -4.67
N ASN A 660 -6.42 49.68 -5.72
CA ASN A 660 -5.99 50.42 -6.93
C ASN A 660 -5.70 51.90 -6.66
N ALA A 661 -6.52 52.55 -5.83
CA ALA A 661 -6.30 53.94 -5.42
C ALA A 661 -5.00 54.11 -4.63
N ALA A 662 -4.76 53.23 -3.64
CA ALA A 662 -3.52 53.22 -2.87
C ALA A 662 -2.28 52.98 -3.76
N ALA A 663 -2.36 52.07 -4.73
CA ALA A 663 -1.28 51.83 -5.66
C ALA A 663 -1.01 53.10 -6.54
N SER A 664 -2.04 53.86 -6.96
CA SER A 664 -1.89 55.12 -7.69
C SER A 664 -1.19 56.18 -6.82
N PHE A 665 -1.57 56.35 -5.56
CA PHE A 665 -0.89 57.26 -4.62
C PHE A 665 0.57 56.84 -4.41
N SER A 666 0.83 55.55 -4.23
CA SER A 666 2.18 55.04 -4.08
C SER A 666 3.07 55.28 -5.31
N ALA A 667 2.51 55.13 -6.50
CA ALA A 667 3.22 55.44 -7.75
C ALA A 667 3.62 56.92 -7.83
N LYS A 668 2.70 57.85 -7.54
CA LYS A 668 3.00 59.29 -7.48
C LYS A 668 4.06 59.63 -6.41
N GLY A 669 3.97 58.95 -5.26
CA GLY A 669 4.98 59.08 -4.21
C GLY A 669 6.37 58.63 -4.67
N LEU A 670 6.48 57.58 -5.44
CA LEU A 670 7.72 57.12 -6.05
C LEU A 670 8.26 58.10 -7.10
N ASP A 671 7.38 58.74 -7.90
CA ASP A 671 7.80 59.81 -8.84
C ASP A 671 8.46 60.98 -8.13
N TYR A 672 7.87 61.49 -7.03
CA TYR A 672 8.45 62.52 -6.20
C TYR A 672 9.74 62.04 -5.50
N PHE A 673 9.78 60.83 -5.01
CA PHE A 673 10.93 60.25 -4.36
C PHE A 673 12.15 60.15 -5.28
N ASN A 674 11.93 59.79 -6.55
CA ASN A 674 12.98 59.67 -7.58
C ASN A 674 13.61 61.01 -7.95
N VAL A 675 12.86 62.12 -7.84
CA VAL A 675 13.38 63.48 -8.03
C VAL A 675 13.82 64.15 -6.72
N GLN A 676 13.95 63.35 -5.63
CA GLN A 676 14.40 63.78 -4.30
C GLN A 676 13.47 64.77 -3.57
N ASP A 677 12.23 64.90 -4.04
CA ASP A 677 11.20 65.67 -3.35
C ASP A 677 10.54 64.80 -2.25
N TYR A 678 11.28 64.53 -1.20
CA TYR A 678 10.86 63.64 -0.15
C TYR A 678 9.65 64.11 0.65
N THR A 679 9.41 65.45 0.68
CA THR A 679 8.24 66.03 1.33
C THR A 679 6.94 65.66 0.61
N ASN A 680 6.87 65.89 -0.69
CA ASN A 680 5.70 65.50 -1.46
C ASN A 680 5.59 63.98 -1.60
N ALA A 681 6.71 63.26 -1.64
CA ALA A 681 6.72 61.79 -1.61
C ALA A 681 6.07 61.26 -0.30
N ALA A 682 6.39 61.81 0.85
CA ALA A 682 5.81 61.39 2.16
C ALA A 682 4.28 61.61 2.14
N ILE A 683 3.79 62.74 1.63
CA ILE A 683 2.35 63.07 1.57
C ILE A 683 1.61 62.02 0.69
N GLU A 684 2.12 61.66 -0.46
CA GLU A 684 1.47 60.69 -1.31
C GLU A 684 1.56 59.27 -0.80
N PHE A 685 2.68 58.87 -0.15
CA PHE A 685 2.77 57.56 0.52
C PHE A 685 1.83 57.47 1.73
N GLU A 686 1.61 58.57 2.46
CA GLU A 686 0.64 58.60 3.57
C GLU A 686 -0.79 58.41 3.06
N LYS A 687 -1.18 59.06 1.95
CA LYS A 687 -2.47 58.78 1.33
C LYS A 687 -2.61 57.29 0.88
N ALA A 688 -1.52 56.67 0.43
CA ALA A 688 -1.51 55.28 0.05
C ALA A 688 -1.76 54.37 1.27
N LEU A 689 -1.03 54.58 2.40
CA LEU A 689 -1.20 53.78 3.64
C LEU A 689 -2.54 54.00 4.32
N GLU A 690 -3.10 55.21 4.30
CA GLU A 690 -4.45 55.47 4.82
C GLU A 690 -5.53 54.77 3.97
N THR A 691 -5.34 54.68 2.67
CA THR A 691 -6.28 54.04 1.73
C THR A 691 -6.18 52.51 1.83
N ASN A 692 -4.99 51.94 2.00
CA ASN A 692 -4.73 50.51 2.17
C ASN A 692 -3.76 50.25 3.30
N PRO A 693 -4.24 50.21 4.55
CA PRO A 693 -3.40 50.00 5.74
C PRO A 693 -2.90 48.55 5.93
N LEU A 694 -3.19 47.66 4.99
CA LEU A 694 -2.78 46.24 5.01
C LEU A 694 -1.60 45.91 4.11
N ASP A 695 -1.04 46.98 3.41
CA ASP A 695 0.11 46.80 2.54
C ASP A 695 1.35 47.38 3.19
N TYR A 696 2.24 46.54 3.66
CA TYR A 696 3.48 46.96 4.35
C TYR A 696 4.36 47.84 3.47
N ALA A 697 4.31 47.71 2.13
CA ALA A 697 5.13 48.52 1.24
C ALA A 697 4.78 50.02 1.32
N HIS A 698 3.50 50.37 1.56
CA HIS A 698 3.08 51.75 1.73
C HIS A 698 3.67 52.36 3.00
N PHE A 699 3.69 51.59 4.10
CA PHE A 699 4.32 52.01 5.37
C PHE A 699 5.84 52.11 5.26
N GLU A 700 6.52 51.14 4.64
CA GLU A 700 7.96 51.19 4.42
C GLU A 700 8.36 52.43 3.59
N ASN A 701 7.62 52.72 2.52
CA ASN A 701 7.87 53.90 1.67
C ASN A 701 7.63 55.20 2.44
N ALA A 702 6.51 55.31 3.17
CA ALA A 702 6.20 56.49 3.98
C ALA A 702 7.24 56.70 5.08
N ALA A 703 7.61 55.61 5.81
CA ALA A 703 8.64 55.70 6.84
C ALA A 703 10.00 56.09 6.29
N THR A 704 10.38 55.58 5.10
CA THR A 704 11.62 55.97 4.43
C THR A 704 11.62 57.46 4.03
N ALA A 705 10.52 57.97 3.46
CA ALA A 705 10.40 59.38 3.08
C ALA A 705 10.42 60.27 4.31
N ASN A 706 9.67 59.90 5.39
CA ASN A 706 9.68 60.66 6.66
C ASN A 706 11.07 60.62 7.33
N TYR A 707 11.79 59.51 7.27
CA TYR A 707 13.18 59.45 7.73
C TYR A 707 14.09 60.45 6.99
N LEU A 708 13.95 60.54 5.66
CA LEU A 708 14.80 61.43 4.83
C LEU A 708 14.54 62.89 5.10
N ILE A 709 13.27 63.30 5.33
CA ILE A 709 12.94 64.71 5.67
C ILE A 709 13.20 65.04 7.16
N GLY A 710 13.54 64.04 7.99
CA GLY A 710 13.87 64.25 9.42
C GLY A 710 12.71 64.08 10.41
N ASN A 711 11.51 63.66 9.95
CA ASN A 711 10.36 63.33 10.79
C ASN A 711 10.51 61.98 11.45
N LEU A 712 11.51 61.83 12.36
CA LEU A 712 11.95 60.55 12.89
C LEU A 712 10.89 59.87 13.74
N GLU A 713 10.09 60.59 14.52
CA GLU A 713 9.02 60.05 15.34
C GLU A 713 7.94 59.38 14.47
N LYS A 714 7.50 60.08 13.42
CA LYS A 714 6.51 59.58 12.50
C LYS A 714 7.01 58.37 11.69
N ALA A 715 8.27 58.44 11.27
CA ALA A 715 8.93 57.30 10.59
C ALA A 715 8.98 56.07 11.50
N LEU A 716 9.27 56.26 12.81
CA LEU A 716 9.30 55.20 13.79
C LEU A 716 7.92 54.59 14.04
N GLU A 717 6.89 55.42 14.17
CA GLU A 717 5.50 54.95 14.30
C GLU A 717 5.09 54.10 13.09
N GLN A 718 5.34 54.57 11.90
CA GLN A 718 4.97 53.85 10.65
C GLN A 718 5.71 52.52 10.52
N ILE A 719 7.01 52.48 10.80
CA ILE A 719 7.78 51.24 10.68
C ILE A 719 7.48 50.23 11.79
N ASN A 720 7.06 50.66 12.97
CA ASN A 720 6.60 49.81 14.05
C ASN A 720 5.33 49.03 13.63
N VAL A 721 4.38 49.68 12.97
CA VAL A 721 3.19 48.98 12.41
C VAL A 721 3.62 47.85 11.47
N VAL A 722 4.65 48.04 10.65
CA VAL A 722 5.14 47.00 9.75
C VAL A 722 5.69 45.81 10.54
N ILE A 723 6.52 46.09 11.57
CA ILE A 723 7.19 45.03 12.34
C ILE A 723 6.21 44.26 13.23
N GLU A 724 5.28 44.98 13.89
CA GLU A 724 4.40 44.44 14.91
C GLU A 724 3.13 43.80 14.32
N GLU A 725 2.58 44.36 13.26
CA GLU A 725 1.27 43.96 12.72
C GLU A 725 1.34 43.27 11.36
N LEU A 726 2.17 43.76 10.41
CA LEU A 726 2.18 43.29 9.03
C LEU A 726 3.25 42.24 8.72
N ASN A 727 4.38 42.35 9.40
CA ASN A 727 5.53 41.43 9.42
C ASN A 727 5.85 40.72 8.09
N PRO A 728 6.43 41.42 7.09
CA PRO A 728 6.71 40.85 5.78
C PRO A 728 7.86 39.82 5.77
N LEU A 729 8.63 39.69 6.87
CA LEU A 729 9.78 38.78 7.04
C LEU A 729 10.90 39.01 6.00
N ASN A 730 11.07 40.25 5.50
CA ASN A 730 12.04 40.58 4.45
C ASN A 730 13.28 41.33 4.96
N GLY A 731 13.36 41.61 6.25
CA GLY A 731 14.45 42.30 6.88
C GLY A 731 14.57 43.80 6.57
N LYS A 732 13.80 44.34 5.64
CA LYS A 732 13.87 45.75 5.24
C LYS A 732 13.29 46.69 6.27
N CYS A 733 12.21 46.30 6.93
CA CYS A 733 11.58 47.10 8.02
C CYS A 733 12.49 47.22 9.23
N GLU A 734 13.17 46.15 9.63
CA GLU A 734 14.17 46.19 10.70
C GLU A 734 15.34 47.09 10.34
N TYR A 735 15.79 47.06 9.08
CA TYR A 735 16.84 47.94 8.57
C TYR A 735 16.43 49.39 8.64
N ILE A 736 15.23 49.76 8.16
CA ILE A 736 14.71 51.15 8.21
C ILE A 736 14.62 51.61 9.67
N LYS A 737 14.09 50.80 10.58
CA LYS A 737 13.99 51.11 12.00
C LYS A 737 15.39 51.31 12.64
N ALA A 738 16.37 50.52 12.28
CA ALA A 738 17.74 50.67 12.71
C ALA A 738 18.36 51.99 12.23
N LEU A 739 18.12 52.41 10.97
CA LEU A 739 18.56 53.70 10.45
C LEU A 739 17.93 54.87 11.22
N ILE A 740 16.65 54.76 11.59
CA ILE A 740 15.94 55.76 12.41
C ILE A 740 16.62 55.86 13.78
N PHE A 741 16.91 54.73 14.48
CA PHE A 741 17.58 54.70 15.78
C PHE A 741 18.98 55.32 15.73
N ILE A 742 19.77 55.02 14.70
CA ILE A 742 21.10 55.60 14.50
C ILE A 742 20.97 57.15 14.36
N ARG A 743 20.00 57.61 13.60
CA ARG A 743 19.80 59.06 13.41
C ARG A 743 19.23 59.77 14.65
N MET A 744 18.51 59.06 15.49
CA MET A 744 18.05 59.52 16.83
C MET A 744 19.16 59.50 17.89
N GLY A 745 20.37 59.03 17.55
CA GLY A 745 21.51 58.99 18.48
C GLY A 745 21.59 57.70 19.32
N ASP A 746 20.83 56.66 18.98
CA ASP A 746 20.86 55.35 19.63
C ASP A 746 21.41 54.24 18.72
N PRO A 747 22.71 54.21 18.41
CA PRO A 747 23.31 53.14 17.60
C PRO A 747 23.30 51.77 18.33
N VAL A 748 23.26 51.77 19.69
CA VAL A 748 23.23 50.53 20.47
C VAL A 748 21.89 49.82 20.28
N GLY A 749 20.79 50.56 20.35
CA GLY A 749 19.45 50.02 20.05
C GLY A 749 19.24 49.57 18.60
N ALA A 750 20.03 50.11 17.66
CA ALA A 750 19.98 49.70 16.25
C ALA A 750 20.62 48.33 15.99
N CYS A 751 21.58 47.89 16.81
CA CYS A 751 22.37 46.66 16.54
C CYS A 751 21.55 45.37 16.51
N PRO A 752 20.62 45.11 17.44
CA PRO A 752 19.74 43.93 17.34
C PRO A 752 18.89 43.91 16.06
N LEU A 753 18.41 45.08 15.63
CA LEU A 753 17.61 45.23 14.40
C LEU A 753 18.43 44.98 13.15
N LEU A 754 19.67 45.48 13.09
CA LEU A 754 20.60 45.22 12.00
C LEU A 754 21.00 43.74 11.92
N PHE A 755 21.17 43.11 13.10
CA PHE A 755 21.41 41.67 13.15
C PHE A 755 20.24 40.87 12.55
N THR A 756 19.01 41.16 13.00
CA THR A 756 17.78 40.50 12.46
C THR A 756 17.60 40.75 10.97
N SER A 757 17.83 41.98 10.51
CA SER A 757 17.73 42.35 9.10
C SER A 757 18.75 41.59 8.23
N ARG A 758 19.99 41.48 8.72
CA ARG A 758 21.06 40.73 8.03
C ARG A 758 20.73 39.23 7.97
N ASP A 759 20.29 38.66 9.09
CA ASP A 759 19.92 37.25 9.19
C ASP A 759 18.72 36.90 8.30
N SER A 760 17.82 37.89 8.09
CA SER A 760 16.71 37.79 7.13
C SER A 760 17.16 37.97 5.65
N GLY A 761 18.45 38.17 5.40
CA GLY A 761 19.03 38.24 4.05
C GLY A 761 18.97 39.63 3.38
N TYR A 762 18.67 40.71 4.11
CA TYR A 762 18.64 42.05 3.54
C TYR A 762 20.07 42.57 3.32
N SER A 763 20.50 42.71 2.08
CA SER A 763 21.90 42.93 1.70
C SER A 763 22.53 44.20 2.28
N GLN A 764 21.78 45.30 2.43
CA GLN A 764 22.27 46.58 2.92
C GLN A 764 22.58 46.56 4.42
N ALA A 765 21.96 45.62 5.18
CA ALA A 765 22.15 45.52 6.63
C ALA A 765 23.57 45.12 7.04
N THR A 766 24.27 44.34 6.22
CA THR A 766 25.63 43.86 6.55
C THR A 766 26.61 45.01 6.68
N ALA A 767 26.69 45.91 5.70
CA ALA A 767 27.60 47.01 5.72
C ALA A 767 27.31 47.97 6.92
N THR A 768 26.03 48.26 7.18
CA THR A 768 25.63 49.14 8.28
C THR A 768 25.89 48.49 9.65
N PHE A 769 25.68 47.17 9.77
CA PHE A 769 26.02 46.42 10.98
C PHE A 769 27.51 46.49 11.27
N ASP A 770 28.35 46.29 10.27
CA ASP A 770 29.82 46.34 10.42
C ASP A 770 30.31 47.75 10.80
N GLN A 771 29.59 48.80 10.40
CA GLN A 771 29.93 50.20 10.71
C GLN A 771 29.55 50.60 12.15
N TYR A 772 28.42 50.14 12.69
CA TYR A 772 27.86 50.66 13.93
C TYR A 772 27.83 49.65 15.07
N CYS A 773 28.06 48.34 14.81
CA CYS A 773 27.82 47.27 15.79
C CYS A 773 29.07 46.40 16.06
N ARG A 774 30.24 46.79 15.54
CA ARG A 774 31.54 46.12 15.84
C ARG A 774 32.29 46.86 16.94
#